data_7db05aaadf2f0ca8e9b30c330bc5b0ac
#
_entry.id   7db05aaadf2f0ca8e9b30c330bc5b0ac
#
_cell.length_a   1.000
_cell.length_b   1.000
_cell.length_c   1.000
_cell.angle_alpha   90.00
_cell.angle_beta   90.00
_cell.angle_gamma   90.00
#
_symmetry.space_group_name_H-M   'P 1'
#
loop_
_entity.id
_entity.type
_entity.pdbx_description
1 polymer ?
#
loop_
_entity_poly.entity_id
_entity_poly.type
_entity_poly.pdbx_seq_one_letter_code
_entity_poly.pdbx_strand_id
1 'polypeptide(L)'
;MLARSGRRTSLIRAIGRAGSSLRAVRTAMLCAAPLLLAAAPSPPTPRLARDTILQHRYGNDADWYRDRIPLFDSSDETLNAVYYYRWQVFRAHQRDLGAKGYISTEFLNDVGWQREPYASLNDATAFHIAEGRWLRDRRFADDYLRFLYLDGGNDRHFSEAIADAAWGRYLVDHDSQAALALLPAMRHVYGLWDDRFDFTKGLYWIEPLLDATEYTVSSIDASGGKDGFRGGDAFRPSINSYQYANALAISRFAALAGDRATAADYAARVERLRGRVLDALWSDRQDHFIDRYKVDDQYVHYWDQIRARELVGYLPWTFGLIGAEPKYDGAWKHILAADQLGGPAGLRTTEPSYQYYMRQYRYDAATGSRECQWNGPIWPFQTTQVLTGLANRLHAGPDGAIGRGDYLRLLRQYAGMHYQGGKLDLEEDYDPATGKPIVGLPRSHHYFHSGFDDLVISGLAGIEPQADDSVVIDPLLPVNDRSRDRLRWFAVQDVPYHGRLLSLFYDADGRHYRGRAGLSVYLDGALVASRAELGKLVVPVPAAPNPVIVRPSAQSISLVRSDYPRPTASSGTDPERLHQGIDGRVWFMPELPNGWESTGATRDEWFAVDFGKPVTLTRAELSFFAGGAFAAPDSYALEYQADGQWRPLPTQRGAPRANATAAVTFQPVRTTAVRLVIRKAPGAQVRLAEIKLF
;
A
#
# COMPACT_ATOMS: atom_id res chain seq x y z
N MET A 1 -68.20 -13.37 -0.10
CA MET A 1 -69.07 -13.82 1.01
C MET A 1 -68.39 -13.40 2.30
N LEU A 2 -68.90 -12.33 2.84
CA LEU A 2 -69.70 -12.19 4.04
C LEU A 2 -68.98 -12.66 5.31
N ALA A 3 -68.81 -11.96 6.40
CA ALA A 3 -69.20 -10.65 6.86
C ALA A 3 -69.01 -10.61 8.38
N ARG A 4 -68.61 -9.46 8.90
CA ARG A 4 -69.15 -8.74 10.09
C ARG A 4 -69.22 -9.52 11.43
N SER A 5 -68.99 -8.98 12.60
CA SER A 5 -69.18 -7.67 13.28
C SER A 5 -68.77 -7.87 14.73
N GLY A 6 -68.31 -7.00 15.58
CA GLY A 6 -68.70 -5.68 15.93
C GLY A 6 -69.21 -5.52 17.33
N ARG A 7 -68.88 -4.39 17.94
CA ARG A 7 -69.47 -3.68 19.12
C ARG A 7 -68.79 -3.88 20.48
N ARG A 8 -68.18 -2.85 21.07
CA ARG A 8 -68.69 -1.61 21.74
C ARG A 8 -69.61 -1.90 22.95
N THR A 9 -69.21 -1.34 24.05
CA THR A 9 -69.90 -0.32 24.93
C THR A 9 -69.39 -0.45 26.37
N SER A 10 -68.88 0.51 26.99
CA SER A 10 -69.28 1.82 27.61
C SER A 10 -69.91 1.78 28.99
N LEU A 11 -69.36 2.63 29.86
CA LEU A 11 -69.94 3.45 30.97
C LEU A 11 -70.51 2.77 32.18
N ILE A 12 -70.28 3.24 33.42
CA ILE A 12 -70.85 4.42 34.08
C ILE A 12 -70.32 4.56 35.52
N ARG A 13 -70.16 5.79 35.95
CA ARG A 13 -70.00 6.40 37.26
C ARG A 13 -70.81 5.82 38.41
N ALA A 14 -70.26 5.96 39.64
CA ALA A 14 -71.05 6.41 40.78
C ALA A 14 -70.23 7.15 41.84
N ILE A 15 -70.81 8.23 42.29
CA ILE A 15 -70.43 9.21 43.30
C ILE A 15 -70.89 8.74 44.69
N GLY A 16 -70.04 8.96 45.67
CA GLY A 16 -70.49 8.79 47.08
C GLY A 16 -69.65 9.66 48.02
N ARG A 17 -70.34 10.61 48.67
CA ARG A 17 -69.81 11.65 49.57
C ARG A 17 -69.68 11.17 51.02
N ALA A 18 -68.79 11.83 51.76
CA ALA A 18 -68.83 12.43 53.07
C ALA A 18 -68.14 11.74 54.23
N GLY A 19 -67.37 12.56 54.95
CA GLY A 19 -67.01 12.24 56.36
C GLY A 19 -65.71 12.95 56.80
N SER A 20 -65.86 14.17 57.31
CA SER A 20 -64.85 14.99 57.96
C SER A 20 -64.31 14.41 59.28
N SER A 21 -63.01 14.46 59.51
CA SER A 21 -62.41 14.73 60.81
C SER A 21 -60.99 15.26 60.71
N LEU A 22 -60.80 16.46 61.24
CA LEU A 22 -59.47 17.13 61.44
C LEU A 22 -58.63 16.32 62.44
N ARG A 23 -57.39 16.00 62.10
CA ARG A 23 -56.28 15.93 63.04
C ARG A 23 -55.03 16.49 62.42
N ALA A 24 -54.51 17.51 63.07
CA ALA A 24 -53.25 18.16 62.71
C ALA A 24 -52.09 17.21 62.84
N VAL A 25 -51.29 17.07 61.79
CA VAL A 25 -49.97 16.43 61.84
C VAL A 25 -48.99 17.43 61.28
N ARG A 26 -47.99 17.77 62.10
CA ARG A 26 -46.88 18.67 61.78
C ARG A 26 -46.12 18.19 60.52
N THR A 27 -46.07 19.02 59.50
CA THR A 27 -45.31 18.78 58.31
C THR A 27 -43.84 19.11 58.59
N ALA A 28 -43.01 18.05 58.69
CA ALA A 28 -41.56 18.21 58.58
C ALA A 28 -41.23 18.38 57.08
N MET A 29 -40.82 19.58 56.63
CA MET A 29 -40.25 19.83 55.30
C MET A 29 -38.87 19.19 55.26
N LEU A 30 -38.76 18.04 54.63
CA LEU A 30 -37.49 17.52 54.13
C LEU A 30 -37.16 18.28 52.82
N CYS A 31 -36.22 19.22 52.86
CA CYS A 31 -35.58 19.75 51.69
C CYS A 31 -34.73 18.64 51.04
N ALA A 32 -35.29 17.99 50.02
CA ALA A 32 -34.49 17.19 49.09
C ALA A 32 -33.71 18.14 48.16
N ALA A 33 -32.46 18.41 48.51
CA ALA A 33 -31.53 19.04 47.58
C ALA A 33 -31.31 18.07 46.39
N PRO A 34 -31.47 18.49 45.12
CA PRO A 34 -31.06 17.68 43.99
C PRO A 34 -29.53 17.51 44.06
N LEU A 35 -29.06 16.30 44.32
CA LEU A 35 -27.68 15.92 44.02
C LEU A 35 -27.48 16.07 42.50
N LEU A 36 -26.95 17.22 42.09
CA LEU A 36 -26.30 17.37 40.81
C LEU A 36 -25.09 16.41 40.82
N LEU A 37 -25.27 15.18 40.30
CA LEU A 37 -24.14 14.38 39.87
C LEU A 37 -23.39 15.21 38.80
N ALA A 38 -22.35 15.88 39.22
CA ALA A 38 -21.41 16.47 38.27
C ALA A 38 -20.92 15.31 37.39
N ALA A 39 -21.29 15.34 36.12
CA ALA A 39 -20.74 14.42 35.13
C ALA A 39 -19.20 14.51 35.23
N ALA A 40 -18.56 13.37 35.47
CA ALA A 40 -17.12 13.34 35.46
C ALA A 40 -16.62 13.96 34.16
N PRO A 41 -15.59 14.81 34.18
CA PRO A 41 -15.09 15.42 32.98
C PRO A 41 -14.73 14.31 31.97
N SER A 42 -15.19 14.46 30.75
CA SER A 42 -14.85 13.52 29.68
C SER A 42 -13.33 13.41 29.59
N PRO A 43 -12.75 12.21 29.47
CA PRO A 43 -11.32 12.08 29.32
C PRO A 43 -10.83 12.87 28.10
N PRO A 44 -9.61 13.42 28.15
CA PRO A 44 -9.07 14.17 27.02
C PRO A 44 -9.03 13.31 25.76
N THR A 45 -9.19 13.92 24.59
CA THR A 45 -9.01 13.23 23.31
C THR A 45 -7.57 12.71 23.20
N PRO A 46 -7.36 11.41 23.07
CA PRO A 46 -6.01 10.85 22.94
C PRO A 46 -5.36 11.33 21.64
N ARG A 47 -4.05 11.56 21.70
CA ARG A 47 -3.23 11.96 20.55
C ARG A 47 -1.85 11.36 20.64
N LEU A 48 -1.34 10.89 19.52
CA LEU A 48 0.06 10.51 19.39
C LEU A 48 0.95 11.76 19.31
N ALA A 49 2.15 11.68 19.88
CA ALA A 49 3.15 12.76 19.85
C ALA A 49 3.79 12.84 18.45
N ARG A 50 3.05 13.33 17.45
CA ARG A 50 3.42 13.35 16.03
C ARG A 50 4.86 13.80 15.80
N ASP A 51 5.24 14.98 16.25
CA ASP A 51 6.55 15.53 15.97
C ASP A 51 7.68 14.71 16.61
N THR A 52 7.46 14.18 17.81
CA THR A 52 8.42 13.30 18.50
C THR A 52 8.61 11.99 17.73
N ILE A 53 7.51 11.37 17.30
CA ILE A 53 7.54 10.13 16.52
C ILE A 53 8.28 10.37 15.20
N LEU A 54 7.87 11.37 14.43
CA LEU A 54 8.45 11.62 13.11
C LEU A 54 9.92 12.04 13.21
N GLN A 55 10.30 12.85 14.19
CA GLN A 55 11.69 13.22 14.42
C GLN A 55 12.54 11.99 14.78
N HIS A 56 12.00 11.09 15.60
CA HIS A 56 12.69 9.84 15.97
C HIS A 56 12.87 8.90 14.77
N ARG A 57 11.82 8.76 13.91
CA ARG A 57 11.81 7.83 12.77
C ARG A 57 12.55 8.35 11.55
N TYR A 58 12.48 9.64 11.27
CA TYR A 58 12.93 10.22 10.01
C TYR A 58 13.97 11.33 10.16
N GLY A 59 14.31 11.73 11.38
CA GLY A 59 15.33 12.76 11.61
C GLY A 59 15.05 14.04 10.82
N ASN A 60 16.03 14.50 10.07
CA ASN A 60 15.91 15.73 9.26
C ASN A 60 14.81 15.69 8.20
N ASP A 61 14.36 14.52 7.79
CA ASP A 61 13.35 14.35 6.75
C ASP A 61 11.91 14.31 7.30
N ALA A 62 11.72 14.42 8.61
CA ALA A 62 10.44 14.37 9.32
C ALA A 62 9.35 15.27 8.68
N ASP A 63 9.75 16.42 8.12
CA ASP A 63 8.83 17.38 7.52
C ASP A 63 8.09 16.83 6.29
N TRP A 64 8.74 15.94 5.51
CA TRP A 64 8.07 15.31 4.37
C TRP A 64 6.90 14.43 4.81
N TYR A 65 7.07 13.71 5.93
CA TYR A 65 6.07 12.75 6.43
C TYR A 65 4.96 13.41 7.26
N ARG A 66 5.25 14.58 7.86
CA ARG A 66 4.39 15.26 8.86
C ARG A 66 2.92 15.36 8.45
N ASP A 67 2.67 15.81 7.23
CA ASP A 67 1.33 16.07 6.72
C ASP A 67 0.90 15.04 5.66
N ARG A 68 1.64 13.94 5.50
CA ARG A 68 1.37 12.95 4.45
C ARG A 68 0.89 11.62 4.98
N ILE A 69 1.54 11.08 6.00
CA ILE A 69 1.26 9.73 6.48
C ILE A 69 0.30 9.72 7.67
N PRO A 70 -0.56 8.69 7.81
CA PRO A 70 -1.19 8.37 9.08
C PRO A 70 -0.12 7.88 10.07
N LEU A 71 -0.34 8.13 11.37
CA LEU A 71 0.55 7.63 12.42
C LEU A 71 0.08 6.29 12.93
N PHE A 72 1.02 5.43 13.29
CA PHE A 72 0.77 4.17 13.97
C PHE A 72 1.61 4.08 15.24
N ASP A 73 1.01 3.52 16.29
CA ASP A 73 1.67 3.16 17.54
C ASP A 73 1.06 1.89 18.09
N SER A 74 1.87 1.02 18.64
CA SER A 74 1.38 -0.20 19.29
C SER A 74 2.32 -0.66 20.41
N SER A 75 1.88 -1.64 21.18
CA SER A 75 2.72 -2.29 22.19
C SER A 75 3.80 -3.23 21.60
N ASP A 76 3.93 -3.26 20.28
CA ASP A 76 4.91 -4.06 19.52
C ASP A 76 5.83 -3.16 18.71
N GLU A 77 7.05 -2.96 19.20
CA GLU A 77 8.00 -2.04 18.58
C GLU A 77 8.48 -2.54 17.20
N THR A 78 8.48 -3.83 16.93
CA THR A 78 8.82 -4.36 15.61
C THR A 78 7.79 -3.92 14.56
N LEU A 79 6.49 -4.03 14.87
CA LEU A 79 5.44 -3.54 13.99
C LEU A 79 5.53 -2.02 13.78
N ASN A 80 5.79 -1.25 14.87
CA ASN A 80 5.95 0.20 14.78
C ASN A 80 7.13 0.57 13.87
N ALA A 81 8.29 -0.05 14.06
CA ALA A 81 9.49 0.26 13.28
C ALA A 81 9.30 -0.06 11.78
N VAL A 82 8.73 -1.22 11.46
CA VAL A 82 8.47 -1.63 10.09
C VAL A 82 7.43 -0.73 9.42
N TYR A 83 6.36 -0.34 10.10
CA TYR A 83 5.37 0.60 9.57
C TYR A 83 6.02 1.91 9.09
N TYR A 84 6.87 2.54 9.91
CA TYR A 84 7.54 3.77 9.50
C TYR A 84 8.63 3.55 8.45
N TYR A 85 9.30 2.40 8.46
CA TYR A 85 10.24 2.02 7.41
C TYR A 85 9.53 1.84 6.05
N ARG A 86 8.34 1.23 6.03
CA ARG A 86 7.57 1.05 4.79
C ARG A 86 7.21 2.39 4.14
N TRP A 87 6.89 3.42 4.92
CA TRP A 87 6.71 4.77 4.35
C TRP A 87 8.02 5.36 3.78
N GLN A 88 9.19 5.00 4.32
CA GLN A 88 10.48 5.38 3.70
C GLN A 88 10.67 4.67 2.36
N VAL A 89 10.41 3.36 2.29
CA VAL A 89 10.45 2.58 1.05
C VAL A 89 9.46 3.15 0.05
N PHE A 90 8.19 3.37 0.44
CA PHE A 90 7.19 3.99 -0.43
C PHE A 90 7.70 5.31 -1.03
N ARG A 91 8.23 6.22 -0.20
CA ARG A 91 8.76 7.50 -0.67
C ARG A 91 9.93 7.35 -1.62
N ALA A 92 10.87 6.47 -1.32
CA ALA A 92 12.05 6.23 -2.14
C ALA A 92 11.69 5.77 -3.56
N HIS A 93 10.62 5.00 -3.68
CA HIS A 93 10.12 4.47 -4.95
C HIS A 93 9.16 5.43 -5.70
N GLN A 94 8.89 6.63 -5.17
CA GLN A 94 8.11 7.62 -5.91
C GLN A 94 9.00 8.35 -6.91
N ARG A 95 8.67 8.19 -8.19
CA ARG A 95 9.32 8.92 -9.28
C ARG A 95 8.43 10.05 -9.78
N ASP A 96 8.97 11.25 -9.83
CA ASP A 96 8.31 12.43 -10.40
C ASP A 96 8.55 12.44 -11.93
N LEU A 97 7.48 12.33 -12.71
CA LEU A 97 7.52 12.39 -14.16
C LEU A 97 7.21 13.80 -14.72
N GLY A 98 7.34 14.83 -13.88
CA GLY A 98 7.04 16.20 -14.25
C GLY A 98 5.54 16.42 -14.51
N ALA A 99 5.18 16.76 -15.76
CA ALA A 99 3.78 17.03 -16.12
C ALA A 99 2.85 15.81 -16.02
N LYS A 100 3.39 14.59 -16.05
CA LYS A 100 2.62 13.35 -15.88
C LYS A 100 2.34 13.00 -14.42
N GLY A 101 2.98 13.68 -13.46
CA GLY A 101 2.82 13.43 -12.03
C GLY A 101 3.70 12.30 -11.51
N TYR A 102 3.26 11.66 -10.41
CA TYR A 102 4.04 10.63 -9.73
C TYR A 102 3.65 9.22 -10.17
N ILE A 103 4.65 8.34 -10.21
CA ILE A 103 4.47 6.88 -10.26
C ILE A 103 5.24 6.22 -9.13
N SER A 104 4.88 4.98 -8.80
CA SER A 104 5.71 4.11 -7.99
C SER A 104 6.55 3.20 -8.88
N THR A 105 7.83 3.02 -8.55
CA THR A 105 8.71 2.04 -9.20
C THR A 105 8.85 0.81 -8.32
N GLU A 106 9.07 -0.34 -8.90
CA GLU A 106 9.34 -1.58 -8.17
C GLU A 106 10.78 -1.61 -7.63
N PHE A 107 11.73 -1.13 -8.44
CA PHE A 107 13.15 -1.02 -8.11
C PHE A 107 13.57 0.44 -7.96
N LEU A 108 14.56 0.68 -7.13
CA LEU A 108 15.22 1.99 -7.04
C LEU A 108 16.14 2.22 -8.24
N ASN A 109 16.83 1.19 -8.70
CA ASN A 109 17.66 1.23 -9.90
C ASN A 109 16.84 0.92 -11.16
N ASP A 110 17.32 1.35 -12.32
CA ASP A 110 16.80 0.93 -13.60
C ASP A 110 17.10 -0.54 -13.86
N VAL A 111 16.10 -1.29 -14.35
CA VAL A 111 16.21 -2.70 -14.72
C VAL A 111 15.80 -2.86 -16.19
N GLY A 112 16.42 -3.82 -16.90
CA GLY A 112 16.28 -3.94 -18.34
C GLY A 112 14.91 -4.38 -18.87
N TRP A 113 13.97 -4.77 -17.99
CA TRP A 113 12.62 -5.20 -18.37
C TRP A 113 11.53 -4.20 -17.97
N GLN A 114 11.89 -3.06 -17.38
CA GLN A 114 10.94 -2.00 -17.07
C GLN A 114 10.53 -1.21 -18.33
N ARG A 115 9.37 -0.53 -18.25
CA ARG A 115 8.89 0.34 -19.31
C ARG A 115 9.66 1.65 -19.34
N GLU A 116 10.43 1.84 -20.40
CA GLU A 116 11.19 3.07 -20.63
C GLU A 116 10.31 4.20 -21.20
N PRO A 117 10.64 5.47 -20.94
CA PRO A 117 11.71 5.99 -20.07
C PRO A 117 11.25 6.18 -18.61
N TYR A 118 10.16 5.56 -18.22
CA TYR A 118 9.47 5.82 -16.93
C TYR A 118 10.01 4.96 -15.79
N ALA A 119 10.64 3.84 -16.10
CA ALA A 119 10.99 2.79 -15.12
C ALA A 119 9.78 2.20 -14.40
N SER A 120 8.65 2.09 -15.12
CA SER A 120 7.43 1.49 -14.56
C SER A 120 7.32 0.01 -14.89
N LEU A 121 6.77 -0.74 -13.94
CA LEU A 121 6.30 -2.11 -14.08
C LEU A 121 4.86 -2.18 -13.57
N ASN A 122 4.05 -3.09 -14.10
CA ASN A 122 2.62 -3.11 -13.78
C ASN A 122 2.19 -4.25 -12.86
N ASP A 123 3.07 -5.12 -12.43
CA ASP A 123 2.79 -6.29 -11.59
C ASP A 123 2.48 -5.94 -10.11
N ALA A 124 3.27 -5.06 -9.50
CA ALA A 124 3.11 -4.64 -8.11
C ALA A 124 2.17 -3.44 -7.92
N THR A 125 1.62 -2.87 -8.99
CA THR A 125 0.88 -1.60 -8.98
C THR A 125 -0.32 -1.60 -8.03
N ALA A 126 -1.04 -2.71 -7.91
CA ALA A 126 -2.19 -2.82 -7.01
C ALA A 126 -1.77 -2.60 -5.54
N PHE A 127 -0.60 -3.11 -5.12
CA PHE A 127 -0.09 -2.91 -3.76
C PHE A 127 0.41 -1.49 -3.54
N HIS A 128 1.11 -0.92 -4.53
CA HIS A 128 1.57 0.49 -4.47
C HIS A 128 0.38 1.45 -4.28
N ILE A 129 -0.73 1.20 -4.98
CA ILE A 129 -1.95 2.00 -4.85
C ILE A 129 -2.65 1.72 -3.53
N ALA A 130 -2.71 0.45 -3.08
CA ALA A 130 -3.30 0.08 -1.80
C ALA A 130 -2.58 0.73 -0.61
N GLU A 131 -1.24 0.81 -0.63
CA GLU A 131 -0.47 1.59 0.34
C GLU A 131 -0.71 3.10 0.17
N GLY A 132 -0.54 3.60 -1.06
CA GLY A 132 -0.64 5.02 -1.38
C GLY A 132 -2.02 5.65 -1.12
N ARG A 133 -3.10 4.85 -1.13
CA ARG A 133 -4.46 5.34 -0.85
C ARG A 133 -4.62 5.96 0.54
N TRP A 134 -3.76 5.60 1.48
CA TRP A 134 -3.78 6.10 2.85
C TRP A 134 -2.99 7.39 3.07
N LEU A 135 -2.33 7.90 2.02
CA LEU A 135 -1.64 9.18 2.08
C LEU A 135 -2.62 10.36 1.94
N ARG A 136 -2.41 11.41 2.74
CA ARG A 136 -3.18 12.66 2.58
C ARG A 136 -2.85 13.37 1.28
N ASP A 137 -1.63 13.21 0.76
CA ASP A 137 -1.26 13.67 -0.58
C ASP A 137 -1.72 12.64 -1.61
N ARG A 138 -2.93 12.84 -2.11
CA ARG A 138 -3.61 11.94 -3.04
C ARG A 138 -2.89 11.76 -4.38
N ARG A 139 -1.97 12.68 -4.74
CA ARG A 139 -1.26 12.62 -6.02
C ARG A 139 -0.52 11.30 -6.23
N PHE A 140 0.05 10.72 -5.19
CA PHE A 140 0.82 9.47 -5.31
C PHE A 140 -0.01 8.30 -5.84
N ALA A 141 -1.28 8.20 -5.48
CA ALA A 141 -2.17 7.18 -6.02
C ALA A 141 -2.91 7.65 -7.29
N ASP A 142 -3.42 8.90 -7.30
CA ASP A 142 -4.23 9.43 -8.40
C ASP A 142 -3.41 9.63 -9.69
N ASP A 143 -2.19 10.19 -9.59
CA ASP A 143 -1.31 10.37 -10.75
C ASP A 143 -0.88 9.02 -11.30
N TYR A 144 -0.59 8.04 -10.44
CA TYR A 144 -0.18 6.72 -10.87
C TYR A 144 -1.31 5.98 -11.59
N LEU A 145 -2.54 6.00 -11.05
CA LEU A 145 -3.71 5.44 -11.73
C LEU A 145 -3.95 6.11 -13.08
N ARG A 146 -3.83 7.44 -13.14
CA ARG A 146 -3.95 8.18 -14.39
C ARG A 146 -2.86 7.77 -15.39
N PHE A 147 -1.62 7.68 -14.94
CA PHE A 147 -0.49 7.23 -15.79
C PHE A 147 -0.74 5.84 -16.36
N LEU A 148 -1.20 4.90 -15.55
CA LEU A 148 -1.45 3.53 -15.95
C LEU A 148 -2.57 3.42 -17.00
N TYR A 149 -3.63 4.21 -16.88
CA TYR A 149 -4.79 4.09 -17.75
C TYR A 149 -4.83 5.10 -18.92
N LEU A 150 -4.32 6.32 -18.73
CA LEU A 150 -4.47 7.40 -19.72
C LEU A 150 -3.15 7.82 -20.36
N ASP A 151 -2.01 7.62 -19.71
CA ASP A 151 -0.72 8.06 -20.20
C ASP A 151 0.17 6.89 -20.67
N GLY A 152 -0.42 5.71 -20.87
CA GLY A 152 0.21 4.53 -21.46
C GLY A 152 1.10 3.73 -20.51
N GLY A 153 0.90 3.85 -19.20
CA GLY A 153 1.71 3.16 -18.20
C GLY A 153 1.44 1.67 -18.07
N ASN A 154 0.24 1.19 -18.41
CA ASN A 154 -0.07 -0.23 -18.42
C ASN A 154 0.14 -0.80 -19.84
N ASP A 155 1.24 -1.51 -20.02
CA ASP A 155 1.60 -2.18 -21.27
C ASP A 155 1.22 -3.67 -21.30
N ARG A 156 0.51 -4.16 -20.27
CA ARG A 156 0.16 -5.58 -20.11
C ARG A 156 1.39 -6.50 -20.07
N HIS A 157 2.52 -6.02 -19.60
CA HIS A 157 3.70 -6.86 -19.48
C HIS A 157 3.44 -8.02 -18.51
N PHE A 158 2.77 -7.71 -17.38
CA PHE A 158 2.33 -8.69 -16.39
C PHE A 158 0.82 -8.64 -16.16
N SER A 159 0.26 -9.73 -15.61
CA SER A 159 -1.11 -9.74 -15.09
C SER A 159 -1.26 -8.77 -13.90
N GLU A 160 -2.45 -8.20 -13.72
CA GLU A 160 -2.63 -7.11 -12.77
C GLU A 160 -4.08 -6.98 -12.25
N ALA A 161 -4.26 -6.27 -11.13
CA ALA A 161 -5.55 -5.95 -10.52
C ALA A 161 -5.73 -4.43 -10.33
N ILE A 162 -5.37 -3.62 -11.33
CA ILE A 162 -5.32 -2.16 -11.21
C ILE A 162 -6.73 -1.54 -11.09
N ALA A 163 -7.74 -2.10 -11.77
CA ALA A 163 -9.11 -1.58 -11.64
C ALA A 163 -9.68 -1.82 -10.23
N ASP A 164 -9.34 -2.96 -9.60
CA ASP A 164 -9.70 -3.23 -8.21
C ASP A 164 -9.00 -2.26 -7.26
N ALA A 165 -7.71 -2.00 -7.46
CA ALA A 165 -6.97 -1.01 -6.68
C ALA A 165 -7.55 0.41 -6.84
N ALA A 166 -8.01 0.78 -8.04
CA ALA A 166 -8.71 2.04 -8.29
C ALA A 166 -10.05 2.12 -7.52
N TRP A 167 -10.79 1.01 -7.45
CA TRP A 167 -11.97 0.92 -6.61
C TRP A 167 -11.62 1.10 -5.13
N GLY A 168 -10.59 0.41 -4.64
CA GLY A 168 -10.09 0.57 -3.28
C GLY A 168 -9.65 2.00 -2.96
N ARG A 169 -9.08 2.72 -3.94
CA ARG A 169 -8.74 4.13 -3.81
C ARG A 169 -10.00 5.00 -3.72
N TYR A 170 -10.99 4.78 -4.59
CA TYR A 170 -12.29 5.46 -4.55
C TYR A 170 -13.00 5.30 -3.20
N LEU A 171 -12.98 4.11 -2.62
CA LEU A 171 -13.59 3.86 -1.31
C LEU A 171 -12.98 4.70 -0.17
N VAL A 172 -11.75 5.19 -0.32
CA VAL A 172 -11.09 6.03 0.68
C VAL A 172 -11.41 7.51 0.50
N ASP A 173 -11.49 8.00 -0.74
CA ASP A 173 -11.64 9.45 -0.99
C ASP A 173 -13.00 9.89 -1.50
N HIS A 174 -13.83 8.96 -2.01
CA HIS A 174 -15.14 9.25 -2.61
C HIS A 174 -15.09 10.25 -3.80
N ASP A 175 -13.93 10.39 -4.48
CA ASP A 175 -13.81 11.22 -5.67
C ASP A 175 -14.33 10.48 -6.91
N SER A 176 -15.65 10.50 -7.09
CA SER A 176 -16.29 9.83 -8.22
C SER A 176 -15.88 10.43 -9.57
N GLN A 177 -15.61 11.73 -9.64
CA GLN A 177 -15.23 12.39 -10.90
C GLN A 177 -13.88 11.85 -11.41
N ALA A 178 -12.86 11.82 -10.56
CA ALA A 178 -11.55 11.29 -10.92
C ALA A 178 -11.64 9.80 -11.27
N ALA A 179 -12.35 9.00 -10.48
CA ALA A 179 -12.48 7.57 -10.68
C ALA A 179 -13.22 7.21 -11.98
N LEU A 180 -14.35 7.88 -12.27
CA LEU A 180 -15.15 7.61 -13.47
C LEU A 180 -14.47 8.06 -14.77
N ALA A 181 -13.54 9.02 -14.70
CA ALA A 181 -12.73 9.40 -15.86
C ALA A 181 -11.86 8.24 -16.39
N LEU A 182 -11.53 7.26 -15.54
CA LEU A 182 -10.73 6.09 -15.91
C LEU A 182 -11.55 4.92 -16.47
N LEU A 183 -12.87 4.89 -16.28
CA LEU A 183 -13.72 3.76 -16.62
C LEU A 183 -13.63 3.32 -18.10
N PRO A 184 -13.59 4.20 -19.11
CA PRO A 184 -13.43 3.77 -20.51
C PRO A 184 -12.10 3.03 -20.74
N ALA A 185 -11.00 3.50 -20.14
CA ALA A 185 -9.69 2.88 -20.26
C ALA A 185 -9.61 1.55 -19.47
N MET A 186 -10.23 1.46 -18.31
CA MET A 186 -10.34 0.20 -17.55
C MET A 186 -11.03 -0.88 -18.39
N ARG A 187 -12.16 -0.55 -19.05
CA ARG A 187 -12.87 -1.47 -19.93
C ARG A 187 -12.02 -1.89 -21.14
N HIS A 188 -11.29 -0.96 -21.72
CA HIS A 188 -10.39 -1.24 -22.82
C HIS A 188 -9.28 -2.21 -22.41
N VAL A 189 -8.54 -1.91 -21.33
CA VAL A 189 -7.46 -2.78 -20.82
C VAL A 189 -7.99 -4.16 -20.44
N TYR A 190 -9.14 -4.24 -19.76
CA TYR A 190 -9.78 -5.51 -19.44
C TYR A 190 -10.05 -6.35 -20.69
N GLY A 191 -10.61 -5.74 -21.75
CA GLY A 191 -10.89 -6.44 -23.01
C GLY A 191 -9.65 -6.92 -23.76
N LEU A 192 -8.48 -6.32 -23.54
CA LEU A 192 -7.24 -6.79 -24.14
C LEU A 192 -6.82 -8.18 -23.62
N TRP A 193 -7.27 -8.60 -22.43
CA TRP A 193 -7.01 -9.92 -21.87
C TRP A 193 -7.87 -11.02 -22.48
N ASP A 194 -8.83 -10.72 -23.39
CA ASP A 194 -9.63 -11.73 -24.07
C ASP A 194 -8.77 -12.64 -24.97
N ASP A 195 -7.55 -12.22 -25.35
CA ASP A 195 -6.55 -13.05 -26.03
C ASP A 195 -6.01 -14.22 -25.16
N ARG A 196 -6.20 -14.12 -23.84
CA ARG A 196 -5.85 -15.15 -22.85
C ARG A 196 -7.07 -15.86 -22.27
N PHE A 197 -8.25 -15.68 -22.84
CA PHE A 197 -9.47 -16.33 -22.38
C PHE A 197 -9.79 -17.57 -23.21
N ASP A 198 -9.91 -18.72 -22.56
CA ASP A 198 -10.35 -19.97 -23.19
C ASP A 198 -11.87 -20.10 -23.08
N PHE A 199 -12.58 -19.87 -24.16
CA PHE A 199 -14.06 -19.92 -24.22
C PHE A 199 -14.62 -21.32 -23.89
N THR A 200 -13.86 -22.38 -24.13
CA THR A 200 -14.28 -23.75 -23.81
C THR A 200 -14.24 -24.02 -22.32
N LYS A 201 -13.22 -23.53 -21.67
CA LYS A 201 -13.03 -23.69 -20.21
C LYS A 201 -13.72 -22.57 -19.42
N GLY A 202 -13.95 -21.41 -20.04
CA GLY A 202 -14.49 -20.22 -19.38
C GLY A 202 -13.52 -19.62 -18.35
N LEU A 203 -12.23 -19.75 -18.59
CA LEU A 203 -11.14 -19.32 -17.70
C LEU A 203 -10.04 -18.61 -18.49
N TYR A 204 -9.34 -17.71 -17.81
CA TYR A 204 -8.09 -17.12 -18.29
C TYR A 204 -6.92 -18.07 -18.03
N TRP A 205 -5.94 -18.02 -18.92
CA TRP A 205 -4.67 -18.74 -18.81
C TRP A 205 -3.49 -17.78 -19.01
N ILE A 206 -2.33 -18.11 -18.44
CA ILE A 206 -1.15 -17.28 -18.55
C ILE A 206 0.13 -18.10 -18.45
N GLU A 207 1.20 -17.66 -19.08
CA GLU A 207 2.56 -18.11 -18.84
C GLU A 207 3.02 -17.58 -17.47
N PRO A 208 3.58 -18.40 -16.56
CA PRO A 208 3.99 -17.93 -15.23
C PRO A 208 4.91 -16.71 -15.22
N LEU A 209 5.82 -16.59 -16.17
CA LEU A 209 6.67 -15.39 -16.30
C LEU A 209 5.85 -14.10 -16.47
N LEU A 210 4.75 -14.16 -17.26
CA LEU A 210 3.87 -13.01 -17.47
C LEU A 210 2.88 -12.78 -16.32
N ASP A 211 2.92 -13.65 -15.33
CA ASP A 211 2.23 -13.55 -14.04
C ASP A 211 3.19 -13.08 -12.92
N ALA A 212 4.38 -12.62 -13.31
CA ALA A 212 5.49 -12.22 -12.43
C ALA A 212 5.88 -13.32 -11.42
N THR A 213 5.81 -14.58 -11.84
CA THR A 213 6.08 -15.75 -10.98
C THR A 213 6.78 -16.88 -11.76
N GLU A 214 7.86 -16.59 -12.43
CA GLU A 214 8.65 -17.56 -13.17
C GLU A 214 9.23 -18.65 -12.24
N TYR A 215 9.55 -19.82 -12.79
CA TYR A 215 10.02 -21.00 -12.03
C TYR A 215 9.01 -21.50 -10.98
N THR A 216 7.73 -21.51 -11.34
CA THR A 216 6.67 -22.16 -10.56
C THR A 216 6.55 -23.64 -10.91
N VAL A 217 5.69 -24.37 -10.20
CA VAL A 217 5.44 -25.79 -10.46
C VAL A 217 5.06 -26.02 -11.93
N SER A 218 4.16 -25.20 -12.50
CA SER A 218 3.67 -25.42 -13.86
C SER A 218 4.77 -25.22 -14.92
N SER A 219 5.62 -24.20 -14.80
CA SER A 219 6.68 -23.93 -15.78
C SER A 219 7.85 -24.92 -15.64
N ILE A 220 8.26 -25.28 -14.43
CA ILE A 220 9.33 -26.24 -14.20
C ILE A 220 8.91 -27.63 -14.69
N ASP A 221 7.71 -28.09 -14.35
CA ASP A 221 7.22 -29.40 -14.77
C ASP A 221 7.09 -29.50 -16.30
N ALA A 222 6.57 -28.47 -16.97
CA ALA A 222 6.48 -28.42 -18.43
C ALA A 222 7.85 -28.48 -19.12
N SER A 223 8.91 -28.01 -18.44
CA SER A 223 10.29 -28.16 -18.94
C SER A 223 10.90 -29.53 -18.70
N GLY A 224 10.21 -30.44 -18.00
CA GLY A 224 10.75 -31.68 -17.49
C GLY A 224 11.79 -31.49 -16.38
N GLY A 225 11.69 -30.43 -15.62
CA GLY A 225 12.59 -30.09 -14.50
C GLY A 225 13.95 -29.54 -14.93
N LYS A 226 14.09 -29.10 -16.18
CA LYS A 226 15.37 -28.59 -16.73
C LYS A 226 15.51 -27.08 -16.57
N ASP A 227 14.40 -26.36 -16.67
CA ASP A 227 14.29 -24.92 -16.60
C ASP A 227 12.85 -24.57 -16.12
N GLY A 228 12.46 -23.36 -16.11
CA GLY A 228 11.12 -22.91 -15.73
C GLY A 228 10.95 -21.42 -15.97
N PHE A 229 11.91 -20.79 -16.67
CA PHE A 229 11.84 -19.36 -16.95
C PHE A 229 10.72 -19.04 -17.96
N ARG A 230 10.59 -19.87 -19.00
CA ARG A 230 9.57 -19.74 -20.04
C ARG A 230 8.67 -20.95 -20.10
N GLY A 231 7.48 -20.77 -20.65
CA GLY A 231 6.51 -21.84 -20.88
C GLY A 231 5.72 -22.21 -19.64
N GLY A 232 5.04 -23.36 -19.71
CA GLY A 232 4.18 -23.85 -18.65
C GLY A 232 2.87 -23.08 -18.53
N ASP A 233 2.34 -22.56 -19.65
CA ASP A 233 1.04 -21.91 -19.70
C ASP A 233 0.00 -22.69 -18.90
N ALA A 234 -0.70 -22.03 -18.01
CA ALA A 234 -1.66 -22.64 -17.12
C ALA A 234 -2.89 -21.77 -16.87
N PHE A 235 -4.01 -22.44 -16.58
CA PHE A 235 -5.18 -21.82 -15.98
C PHE A 235 -4.88 -21.61 -14.49
N ARG A 236 -4.54 -20.41 -14.10
CA ARG A 236 -4.03 -20.09 -12.75
C ARG A 236 -5.04 -19.37 -11.89
N PRO A 237 -5.09 -19.64 -10.57
CA PRO A 237 -5.89 -18.87 -9.61
C PRO A 237 -5.57 -17.37 -9.66
N SER A 238 -4.32 -16.95 -9.91
CA SER A 238 -3.87 -15.56 -10.00
C SER A 238 -4.61 -14.77 -11.07
N ILE A 239 -4.35 -15.05 -12.36
CA ILE A 239 -4.96 -14.29 -13.48
C ILE A 239 -6.49 -14.30 -13.41
N ASN A 240 -7.10 -15.41 -12.98
CA ASN A 240 -8.54 -15.52 -12.86
C ASN A 240 -9.11 -14.69 -11.72
N SER A 241 -8.38 -14.56 -10.59
CA SER A 241 -8.75 -13.67 -9.47
C SER A 241 -8.57 -12.21 -9.84
N TYR A 242 -7.50 -11.85 -10.55
CA TYR A 242 -7.27 -10.49 -11.05
C TYR A 242 -8.38 -10.06 -12.00
N GLN A 243 -8.72 -10.89 -12.98
CA GLN A 243 -9.79 -10.58 -13.94
C GLN A 243 -11.18 -10.56 -13.29
N TYR A 244 -11.42 -11.39 -12.28
CA TYR A 244 -12.61 -11.29 -11.43
C TYR A 244 -12.71 -9.94 -10.74
N ALA A 245 -11.64 -9.51 -10.04
CA ALA A 245 -11.60 -8.27 -9.30
C ALA A 245 -11.73 -7.03 -10.21
N ASN A 246 -11.01 -7.03 -11.34
CA ASN A 246 -11.10 -5.97 -12.34
C ASN A 246 -12.52 -5.87 -12.93
N ALA A 247 -13.16 -6.99 -13.25
CA ALA A 247 -14.54 -6.99 -13.73
C ALA A 247 -15.52 -6.46 -12.68
N LEU A 248 -15.34 -6.86 -11.42
CA LEU A 248 -16.16 -6.39 -10.30
C LEU A 248 -16.01 -4.87 -10.08
N ALA A 249 -14.80 -4.36 -10.13
CA ALA A 249 -14.53 -2.93 -10.06
C ALA A 249 -15.18 -2.15 -11.20
N ILE A 250 -15.06 -2.63 -12.45
CA ILE A 250 -15.69 -2.01 -13.62
C ILE A 250 -17.22 -2.02 -13.47
N SER A 251 -17.82 -3.13 -13.01
CA SER A 251 -19.26 -3.21 -12.75
C SER A 251 -19.70 -2.15 -11.73
N ARG A 252 -18.97 -1.99 -10.64
CA ARG A 252 -19.25 -1.01 -9.58
C ARG A 252 -19.10 0.42 -10.08
N PHE A 253 -18.04 0.74 -10.82
CA PHE A 253 -17.85 2.08 -11.41
C PHE A 253 -18.92 2.38 -12.46
N ALA A 254 -19.33 1.41 -13.28
CA ALA A 254 -20.43 1.59 -14.23
C ALA A 254 -21.75 1.86 -13.52
N ALA A 255 -22.04 1.14 -12.42
CA ALA A 255 -23.20 1.42 -11.58
C ALA A 255 -23.16 2.83 -10.98
N LEU A 256 -22.00 3.27 -10.48
CA LEU A 256 -21.78 4.62 -9.97
C LEU A 256 -22.00 5.69 -11.06
N ALA A 257 -21.61 5.41 -12.31
CA ALA A 257 -21.84 6.27 -13.47
C ALA A 257 -23.30 6.26 -13.96
N GLY A 258 -24.16 5.38 -13.44
CA GLY A 258 -25.52 5.17 -13.93
C GLY A 258 -25.60 4.34 -15.23
N ASP A 259 -24.50 3.80 -15.73
CA ASP A 259 -24.45 2.90 -16.90
C ASP A 259 -24.86 1.48 -16.50
N ARG A 260 -26.18 1.29 -16.41
CA ARG A 260 -26.79 0.00 -16.01
C ARG A 260 -26.45 -1.15 -16.95
N ALA A 261 -26.27 -0.87 -18.23
CA ALA A 261 -25.98 -1.93 -19.22
C ALA A 261 -24.59 -2.49 -19.02
N THR A 262 -23.57 -1.63 -18.92
CA THR A 262 -22.19 -2.02 -18.59
C THR A 262 -22.10 -2.68 -17.22
N ALA A 263 -22.78 -2.12 -16.20
CA ALA A 263 -22.79 -2.70 -14.86
C ALA A 263 -23.32 -4.13 -14.86
N ALA A 264 -24.42 -4.41 -15.55
CA ALA A 264 -25.01 -5.74 -15.66
C ALA A 264 -24.16 -6.73 -16.46
N ASP A 265 -23.53 -6.28 -17.58
CA ASP A 265 -22.64 -7.14 -18.37
C ASP A 265 -21.45 -7.61 -17.54
N TYR A 266 -20.76 -6.67 -16.86
CA TYR A 266 -19.61 -7.02 -16.05
C TYR A 266 -19.99 -7.82 -14.78
N ALA A 267 -21.12 -7.55 -14.16
CA ALA A 267 -21.65 -8.39 -13.07
C ALA A 267 -21.87 -9.84 -13.54
N ALA A 268 -22.42 -10.03 -14.74
CA ALA A 268 -22.58 -11.37 -15.31
C ALA A 268 -21.25 -12.06 -15.61
N ARG A 269 -20.20 -11.32 -16.02
CA ARG A 269 -18.84 -11.86 -16.18
C ARG A 269 -18.25 -12.29 -14.83
N VAL A 270 -18.41 -11.48 -13.79
CA VAL A 270 -18.00 -11.78 -12.41
C VAL A 270 -18.60 -13.11 -11.94
N GLU A 271 -19.92 -13.28 -12.05
CA GLU A 271 -20.61 -14.49 -11.59
C GLU A 271 -20.17 -15.74 -12.39
N ARG A 272 -20.04 -15.63 -13.71
CA ARG A 272 -19.55 -16.73 -14.53
C ARG A 272 -18.12 -17.13 -14.17
N LEU A 273 -17.23 -16.15 -14.05
CA LEU A 273 -15.82 -16.43 -13.73
C LEU A 273 -15.68 -17.01 -12.33
N ARG A 274 -16.41 -16.45 -11.35
CA ARG A 274 -16.47 -17.00 -9.98
C ARG A 274 -16.86 -18.48 -10.00
N GLY A 275 -17.96 -18.79 -10.66
CA GLY A 275 -18.45 -20.18 -10.75
C GLY A 275 -17.42 -21.11 -11.38
N ARG A 276 -16.74 -20.67 -12.44
CA ARG A 276 -15.70 -21.48 -13.13
C ARG A 276 -14.45 -21.69 -12.29
N VAL A 277 -13.97 -20.66 -11.57
CA VAL A 277 -12.83 -20.78 -10.65
C VAL A 277 -13.13 -21.80 -9.55
N LEU A 278 -14.30 -21.71 -8.91
CA LEU A 278 -14.71 -22.59 -7.82
C LEU A 278 -14.88 -24.05 -8.30
N ASP A 279 -15.41 -24.26 -9.50
CA ASP A 279 -15.65 -25.58 -10.08
C ASP A 279 -14.36 -26.24 -10.61
N ALA A 280 -13.51 -25.46 -11.27
CA ALA A 280 -12.42 -26.01 -12.07
C ALA A 280 -11.04 -25.94 -11.38
N LEU A 281 -10.78 -24.90 -10.58
CA LEU A 281 -9.45 -24.71 -9.97
C LEU A 281 -9.38 -25.18 -8.52
N TRP A 282 -10.50 -25.42 -7.84
CA TRP A 282 -10.48 -26.08 -6.53
C TRP A 282 -10.12 -27.58 -6.68
N SER A 283 -9.24 -28.05 -5.85
CA SER A 283 -8.84 -29.46 -5.75
C SER A 283 -9.24 -30.03 -4.40
N ASP A 284 -10.29 -30.86 -4.36
CA ASP A 284 -10.68 -31.58 -3.14
C ASP A 284 -9.56 -32.46 -2.60
N ARG A 285 -8.69 -33.00 -3.50
CA ARG A 285 -7.53 -33.83 -3.11
C ARG A 285 -6.45 -33.03 -2.39
N GLN A 286 -6.22 -31.79 -2.83
CA GLN A 286 -5.20 -30.94 -2.25
C GLN A 286 -5.76 -29.96 -1.19
N ASP A 287 -7.09 -29.90 -1.07
CA ASP A 287 -7.80 -28.93 -0.21
C ASP A 287 -7.29 -27.50 -0.47
N HIS A 288 -7.16 -27.14 -1.80
CA HIS A 288 -6.53 -25.91 -2.22
C HIS A 288 -6.92 -25.53 -3.65
N PHE A 289 -6.84 -24.23 -4.01
CA PHE A 289 -6.91 -23.80 -5.42
C PHE A 289 -5.54 -24.03 -6.08
N ILE A 290 -5.56 -24.54 -7.29
CA ILE A 290 -4.34 -24.97 -7.99
C ILE A 290 -4.40 -24.64 -9.48
N ASP A 291 -3.22 -24.56 -10.09
CA ASP A 291 -3.08 -24.45 -11.54
C ASP A 291 -3.52 -25.72 -12.26
N ARG A 292 -4.06 -25.54 -13.49
CA ARG A 292 -4.21 -26.62 -14.47
C ARG A 292 -3.42 -26.30 -15.72
N TYR A 293 -2.71 -27.27 -16.25
CA TYR A 293 -1.89 -27.07 -17.45
C TYR A 293 -2.74 -26.69 -18.67
N LYS A 294 -2.33 -25.64 -19.38
CA LYS A 294 -2.82 -25.28 -20.70
C LYS A 294 -2.02 -25.99 -21.80
N VAL A 295 -0.80 -26.39 -21.51
CA VAL A 295 0.13 -27.11 -22.40
C VAL A 295 -0.11 -28.62 -22.36
N ASP A 296 0.28 -29.30 -23.44
CA ASP A 296 0.26 -30.76 -23.60
C ASP A 296 1.55 -31.20 -24.29
N ASP A 297 2.43 -31.88 -23.54
CA ASP A 297 3.74 -32.32 -24.04
C ASP A 297 4.14 -33.66 -23.43
N GLN A 298 5.42 -34.04 -23.56
CA GLN A 298 5.93 -35.29 -23.01
C GLN A 298 6.04 -35.32 -21.48
N TYR A 299 5.88 -34.19 -20.79
CA TYR A 299 6.09 -34.06 -19.35
C TYR A 299 4.81 -33.76 -18.58
N VAL A 300 3.89 -32.99 -19.19
CA VAL A 300 2.60 -32.59 -18.62
C VAL A 300 1.50 -32.72 -19.62
N HIS A 301 0.26 -32.94 -19.14
CA HIS A 301 -0.89 -33.10 -20.02
C HIS A 301 -1.92 -31.99 -19.81
N TYR A 302 -2.55 -31.60 -20.94
CA TYR A 302 -3.59 -30.59 -20.93
C TYR A 302 -4.66 -30.88 -19.87
N TRP A 303 -5.00 -29.86 -19.10
CA TRP A 303 -6.03 -29.89 -18.06
C TRP A 303 -5.66 -30.68 -16.78
N ASP A 304 -4.52 -31.35 -16.71
CA ASP A 304 -4.06 -31.95 -15.47
C ASP A 304 -3.77 -30.90 -14.42
N GLN A 305 -3.88 -31.27 -13.14
CA GLN A 305 -3.56 -30.42 -11.99
C GLN A 305 -2.06 -30.44 -11.73
N ILE A 306 -1.50 -29.31 -11.31
CA ILE A 306 -0.14 -29.28 -10.77
C ILE A 306 -0.02 -30.21 -9.56
N ARG A 307 1.22 -30.64 -9.24
CA ARG A 307 1.51 -31.71 -8.29
C ARG A 307 1.68 -31.26 -6.84
N ALA A 308 1.81 -29.93 -6.61
CA ALA A 308 2.05 -29.35 -5.29
C ALA A 308 1.21 -28.09 -5.11
N ARG A 309 1.04 -27.64 -3.86
CA ARG A 309 0.37 -26.38 -3.53
C ARG A 309 1.33 -25.21 -3.71
N GLU A 310 0.78 -24.08 -4.17
CA GLU A 310 1.45 -22.80 -4.28
C GLU A 310 0.64 -21.70 -3.59
N LEU A 311 1.30 -20.63 -3.10
CA LEU A 311 0.62 -19.52 -2.44
C LEU A 311 -0.38 -18.78 -3.33
N VAL A 312 -0.21 -18.81 -4.66
CA VAL A 312 -1.19 -18.24 -5.60
C VAL A 312 -2.60 -18.82 -5.44
N GLY A 313 -2.73 -20.00 -4.85
CA GLY A 313 -4.01 -20.61 -4.51
C GLY A 313 -4.84 -19.83 -3.47
N TYR A 314 -4.27 -18.83 -2.79
CA TYR A 314 -5.01 -17.96 -1.86
C TYR A 314 -5.60 -16.71 -2.51
N LEU A 315 -5.29 -16.41 -3.78
CA LEU A 315 -5.74 -15.20 -4.46
C LEU A 315 -7.26 -15.09 -4.61
N PRO A 316 -8.06 -16.17 -4.69
CA PRO A 316 -9.50 -16.06 -4.62
C PRO A 316 -10.03 -15.32 -3.37
N TRP A 317 -9.36 -15.46 -2.21
CA TRP A 317 -9.70 -14.69 -1.01
C TRP A 317 -9.16 -13.26 -1.05
N THR A 318 -7.96 -13.09 -1.61
CA THR A 318 -7.31 -11.78 -1.72
C THR A 318 -8.18 -10.79 -2.49
N PHE A 319 -8.87 -11.26 -3.52
CA PHE A 319 -9.72 -10.44 -4.39
C PHE A 319 -11.23 -10.63 -4.14
N GLY A 320 -11.61 -11.25 -3.02
CA GLY A 320 -13.01 -11.36 -2.60
C GLY A 320 -13.88 -12.26 -3.48
N LEU A 321 -13.27 -13.17 -4.25
CA LEU A 321 -14.01 -14.17 -5.04
C LEU A 321 -14.73 -15.16 -4.12
N ILE A 322 -14.13 -15.47 -2.98
CA ILE A 322 -14.71 -16.22 -1.87
C ILE A 322 -14.47 -15.49 -0.56
N GLY A 323 -15.34 -15.74 0.42
CA GLY A 323 -15.25 -15.20 1.76
C GLY A 323 -14.95 -16.28 2.81
N ALA A 324 -15.91 -16.55 3.68
CA ALA A 324 -15.79 -17.50 4.79
C ALA A 324 -16.56 -18.79 4.54
N GLU A 325 -16.68 -19.23 3.30
CA GLU A 325 -17.39 -20.46 2.94
C GLU A 325 -16.70 -21.70 3.53
N PRO A 326 -17.39 -22.52 4.37
CA PRO A 326 -16.77 -23.63 5.10
C PRO A 326 -16.09 -24.67 4.21
N LYS A 327 -16.57 -24.84 2.97
CA LYS A 327 -15.99 -25.79 2.01
C LYS A 327 -14.50 -25.55 1.75
N TYR A 328 -14.10 -24.27 1.72
CA TYR A 328 -12.75 -23.87 1.33
C TYR A 328 -11.86 -23.51 2.53
N ASP A 329 -12.42 -23.50 3.74
CA ASP A 329 -11.72 -23.03 4.95
C ASP A 329 -10.53 -23.90 5.34
N GLY A 330 -10.56 -25.18 4.94
CA GLY A 330 -9.47 -26.13 5.17
C GLY A 330 -8.13 -25.72 4.55
N ALA A 331 -8.14 -24.98 3.43
CA ALA A 331 -6.95 -24.48 2.76
C ALA A 331 -6.04 -23.63 3.68
N TRP A 332 -6.61 -22.92 4.63
CA TRP A 332 -5.86 -22.06 5.55
C TRP A 332 -4.96 -22.82 6.53
N LYS A 333 -5.16 -24.13 6.71
CA LYS A 333 -4.28 -24.97 7.53
C LYS A 333 -2.89 -25.11 6.91
N HIS A 334 -2.78 -25.03 5.58
CA HIS A 334 -1.52 -25.25 4.88
C HIS A 334 -0.46 -24.17 5.17
N ILE A 335 -0.85 -22.93 5.43
CA ILE A 335 0.09 -21.88 5.85
C ILE A 335 0.47 -21.94 7.34
N LEU A 336 -0.21 -22.79 8.13
CA LEU A 336 0.12 -23.04 9.53
C LEU A 336 1.01 -24.28 9.69
N ALA A 337 1.01 -25.19 8.71
CA ALA A 337 1.74 -26.45 8.75
C ALA A 337 3.21 -26.24 8.29
N ALA A 338 4.15 -26.60 9.18
CA ALA A 338 5.57 -26.38 8.96
C ALA A 338 6.18 -27.25 7.82
N ASP A 339 5.53 -28.35 7.47
CA ASP A 339 5.88 -29.25 6.38
C ASP A 339 5.17 -28.93 5.06
N GLN A 340 4.36 -27.87 5.04
CA GLN A 340 3.61 -27.41 3.87
C GLN A 340 4.01 -25.97 3.51
N LEU A 341 3.04 -25.07 3.29
CA LEU A 341 3.31 -23.69 2.91
C LEU A 341 3.80 -22.80 4.06
N GLY A 342 3.57 -23.19 5.31
CA GLY A 342 4.12 -22.50 6.47
C GLY A 342 5.61 -22.80 6.65
N GLY A 343 6.45 -21.78 6.83
CA GLY A 343 7.87 -21.93 7.09
C GLY A 343 8.30 -21.29 8.40
N PRO A 344 9.47 -21.67 8.96
CA PRO A 344 9.95 -21.06 10.20
C PRO A 344 10.24 -19.57 10.04
N ALA A 345 10.70 -19.13 8.87
CA ALA A 345 11.03 -17.73 8.60
C ALA A 345 9.92 -16.96 7.85
N GLY A 346 8.98 -17.65 7.20
CA GLY A 346 7.88 -17.03 6.43
C GLY A 346 7.12 -18.05 5.59
N LEU A 347 6.19 -17.56 4.77
CA LEU A 347 5.37 -18.39 3.90
C LEU A 347 6.16 -18.80 2.63
N ARG A 348 6.15 -20.08 2.32
CA ARG A 348 6.80 -20.64 1.12
C ARG A 348 5.93 -20.48 -0.10
N THR A 349 6.48 -20.02 -1.20
CA THR A 349 5.75 -19.93 -2.48
C THR A 349 5.24 -21.28 -2.97
N THR A 350 5.99 -22.35 -2.71
CA THR A 350 5.63 -23.74 -3.03
C THR A 350 5.95 -24.64 -1.82
N GLU A 351 5.18 -25.69 -1.60
CA GLU A 351 5.39 -26.64 -0.49
C GLU A 351 6.62 -27.54 -0.69
N PRO A 352 7.30 -27.99 0.41
CA PRO A 352 8.51 -28.82 0.34
C PRO A 352 8.32 -30.20 -0.28
N SER A 353 7.09 -30.67 -0.43
CA SER A 353 6.79 -31.95 -1.10
C SER A 353 7.06 -31.93 -2.60
N TYR A 354 7.21 -30.74 -3.20
CA TYR A 354 7.52 -30.59 -4.62
C TYR A 354 8.94 -31.04 -4.93
N GLN A 355 9.09 -31.93 -5.93
CA GLN A 355 10.38 -32.56 -6.27
C GLN A 355 11.50 -31.58 -6.65
N TYR A 356 11.17 -30.39 -7.11
CA TYR A 356 12.12 -29.34 -7.47
C TYR A 356 12.08 -28.15 -6.49
N TYR A 357 11.55 -28.37 -5.28
CA TYR A 357 11.52 -27.38 -4.21
C TYR A 357 12.91 -26.81 -3.93
N MET A 358 13.03 -25.47 -3.93
CA MET A 358 14.28 -24.72 -3.68
C MET A 358 15.45 -25.06 -4.62
N ARG A 359 15.21 -25.80 -5.73
CA ARG A 359 16.25 -26.00 -6.73
C ARG A 359 16.52 -24.70 -7.45
N GLN A 360 17.78 -24.22 -7.39
CA GLN A 360 18.20 -23.00 -8.06
C GLN A 360 18.45 -23.24 -9.54
N TYR A 361 17.82 -22.45 -10.38
CA TYR A 361 17.91 -22.52 -11.85
C TYR A 361 18.61 -21.29 -12.45
N ARG A 362 18.35 -20.10 -11.88
CA ARG A 362 18.75 -18.83 -12.47
C ARG A 362 19.88 -18.16 -11.69
N TYR A 363 20.86 -17.68 -12.43
CA TYR A 363 22.01 -16.97 -11.90
C TYR A 363 22.31 -15.76 -12.81
N ASP A 364 22.69 -14.64 -12.22
CA ASP A 364 23.17 -13.47 -12.94
C ASP A 364 24.46 -13.80 -13.69
N ALA A 365 24.49 -13.55 -14.99
CA ALA A 365 25.58 -13.94 -15.88
C ALA A 365 26.89 -13.18 -15.59
N ALA A 366 26.83 -11.96 -15.04
CA ALA A 366 28.00 -11.14 -14.78
C ALA A 366 28.63 -11.43 -13.42
N THR A 367 27.83 -11.69 -12.39
CA THR A 367 28.30 -11.83 -11.01
C THR A 367 28.27 -13.26 -10.51
N GLY A 368 27.47 -14.14 -11.14
CA GLY A 368 27.20 -15.49 -10.64
C GLY A 368 26.28 -15.53 -9.41
N SER A 369 25.72 -14.39 -9.03
CA SER A 369 24.77 -14.29 -7.93
C SER A 369 23.46 -15.02 -8.25
N ARG A 370 22.82 -15.58 -7.22
CA ARG A 370 21.48 -16.16 -7.39
C ARG A 370 20.49 -15.08 -7.81
N GLU A 371 19.61 -15.42 -8.73
CA GLU A 371 18.46 -14.61 -9.10
C GLU A 371 17.15 -15.23 -8.60
N CYS A 372 16.08 -14.45 -8.69
CA CYS A 372 14.75 -14.77 -8.20
C CYS A 372 14.12 -16.00 -8.88
N GLN A 373 13.33 -16.75 -8.09
CA GLN A 373 12.50 -17.86 -8.54
C GLN A 373 11.39 -18.16 -7.53
N TRP A 374 10.33 -18.89 -7.94
CA TRP A 374 9.11 -19.06 -7.15
C TRP A 374 8.82 -20.50 -6.71
N ASN A 375 9.79 -21.39 -6.77
CA ASN A 375 9.65 -22.81 -6.41
C ASN A 375 10.00 -23.13 -4.94
N GLY A 376 9.66 -22.23 -4.03
CA GLY A 376 9.84 -22.44 -2.59
C GLY A 376 10.31 -21.27 -1.76
N PRO A 377 11.09 -20.29 -2.28
CA PRO A 377 11.48 -19.10 -1.52
C PRO A 377 10.30 -18.37 -0.90
N ILE A 378 10.57 -17.62 0.17
CA ILE A 378 9.59 -16.67 0.72
C ILE A 378 9.63 -15.40 -0.12
N TRP A 379 8.48 -14.93 -0.58
CA TRP A 379 8.35 -13.67 -1.29
C TRP A 379 7.46 -12.68 -0.52
N PRO A 380 7.93 -11.46 -0.25
CA PRO A 380 7.11 -10.39 0.29
C PRO A 380 5.83 -10.13 -0.53
N PHE A 381 5.91 -10.26 -1.86
CA PHE A 381 4.78 -10.14 -2.78
C PHE A 381 3.64 -11.11 -2.44
N GLN A 382 3.90 -12.42 -2.48
CA GLN A 382 2.87 -13.41 -2.18
C GLN A 382 2.49 -13.43 -0.70
N THR A 383 3.43 -13.10 0.21
CA THR A 383 3.11 -12.93 1.63
C THR A 383 2.06 -11.82 1.82
N THR A 384 2.21 -10.69 1.12
CA THR A 384 1.21 -9.62 1.14
C THR A 384 -0.13 -10.10 0.61
N GLN A 385 -0.15 -10.81 -0.53
CA GLN A 385 -1.37 -11.36 -1.13
C GLN A 385 -2.10 -12.28 -0.15
N VAL A 386 -1.39 -13.22 0.45
CA VAL A 386 -1.96 -14.19 1.40
C VAL A 386 -2.50 -13.50 2.65
N LEU A 387 -1.76 -12.54 3.23
CA LEU A 387 -2.23 -11.81 4.42
C LEU A 387 -3.43 -10.91 4.12
N THR A 388 -3.49 -10.30 2.93
CA THR A 388 -4.70 -9.58 2.47
C THR A 388 -5.88 -10.54 2.35
N GLY A 389 -5.68 -11.70 1.74
CA GLY A 389 -6.70 -12.74 1.63
C GLY A 389 -7.17 -13.26 2.99
N LEU A 390 -6.24 -13.43 3.93
CA LEU A 390 -6.56 -13.83 5.30
C LEU A 390 -7.37 -12.75 6.03
N ALA A 391 -7.00 -11.47 5.87
CA ALA A 391 -7.76 -10.36 6.43
C ALA A 391 -9.20 -10.37 5.89
N ASN A 392 -9.38 -10.48 4.57
CA ASN A 392 -10.70 -10.56 3.93
C ASN A 392 -11.52 -11.75 4.45
N ARG A 393 -10.89 -12.94 4.59
CA ARG A 393 -11.53 -14.14 5.15
C ARG A 393 -12.01 -13.92 6.59
N LEU A 394 -11.20 -13.26 7.44
CA LEU A 394 -11.52 -13.02 8.83
C LEU A 394 -12.57 -11.92 9.03
N HIS A 395 -12.61 -10.91 8.16
CA HIS A 395 -13.67 -9.89 8.14
C HIS A 395 -15.01 -10.45 7.61
N ALA A 396 -14.95 -11.44 6.69
CA ALA A 396 -16.14 -12.06 6.12
C ALA A 396 -16.86 -13.02 7.08
N GLY A 397 -16.22 -13.50 8.15
CA GLY A 397 -16.85 -14.45 9.07
C GLY A 397 -16.05 -14.73 10.34
N PRO A 398 -16.56 -15.63 11.20
CA PRO A 398 -15.89 -15.99 12.43
C PRO A 398 -14.58 -16.73 12.18
N ASP A 399 -13.73 -16.82 13.20
CA ASP A 399 -12.57 -17.68 13.21
C ASP A 399 -12.98 -19.14 12.91
N GLY A 400 -12.13 -19.85 12.14
CA GLY A 400 -12.39 -21.22 11.68
C GLY A 400 -11.12 -22.06 11.71
N ALA A 401 -10.68 -22.57 10.55
CA ALA A 401 -9.41 -23.28 10.42
C ALA A 401 -8.20 -22.40 10.74
N ILE A 402 -8.36 -21.09 10.63
CA ILE A 402 -7.42 -20.03 10.98
C ILE A 402 -8.17 -18.92 11.71
N GLY A 403 -7.49 -18.15 12.57
CA GLY A 403 -8.10 -17.12 13.38
C GLY A 403 -7.32 -15.83 13.48
N ARG A 404 -7.90 -14.82 14.14
CA ARG A 404 -7.30 -13.49 14.33
C ARG A 404 -5.93 -13.54 15.02
N GLY A 405 -5.70 -14.52 15.89
CA GLY A 405 -4.38 -14.73 16.51
C GLY A 405 -3.31 -15.15 15.52
N ASP A 406 -3.69 -15.92 14.50
CA ASP A 406 -2.77 -16.34 13.43
C ASP A 406 -2.44 -15.17 12.50
N TYR A 407 -3.42 -14.28 12.23
CA TYR A 407 -3.15 -13.05 11.46
C TYR A 407 -2.05 -12.21 12.12
N LEU A 408 -2.18 -11.92 13.42
CA LEU A 408 -1.16 -11.16 14.17
C LEU A 408 0.20 -11.87 14.17
N ARG A 409 0.21 -13.19 14.35
CA ARG A 409 1.45 -13.99 14.33
C ARG A 409 2.14 -13.93 12.97
N LEU A 410 1.39 -14.09 11.87
CA LEU A 410 1.93 -14.04 10.51
C LEU A 410 2.36 -12.63 10.12
N LEU A 411 1.62 -11.60 10.54
CA LEU A 411 2.02 -10.20 10.33
C LEU A 411 3.34 -9.87 11.04
N ARG A 412 3.54 -10.37 12.27
CA ARG A 412 4.81 -10.27 13.00
C ARG A 412 5.95 -11.02 12.30
N GLN A 413 5.67 -12.22 11.78
CA GLN A 413 6.64 -12.97 11.00
C GLN A 413 7.06 -12.19 9.77
N TYR A 414 6.11 -11.59 9.06
CA TYR A 414 6.39 -10.72 7.91
C TYR A 414 7.14 -9.44 8.31
N ALA A 415 6.79 -8.81 9.44
CA ALA A 415 7.56 -7.69 9.97
C ALA A 415 9.02 -8.07 10.24
N GLY A 416 9.26 -9.26 10.79
CA GLY A 416 10.61 -9.78 11.04
C GLY A 416 11.47 -9.91 9.78
N MET A 417 10.85 -10.19 8.62
CA MET A 417 11.56 -10.28 7.33
C MET A 417 12.15 -8.94 6.86
N HIS A 418 11.64 -7.81 7.36
CA HIS A 418 12.19 -6.48 7.05
C HIS A 418 13.53 -6.20 7.75
N TYR A 419 14.05 -7.14 8.51
CA TYR A 419 15.32 -6.96 9.22
C TYR A 419 16.41 -7.85 8.64
N GLN A 420 17.51 -7.23 8.17
CA GLN A 420 18.72 -7.92 7.75
C GLN A 420 19.90 -7.48 8.62
N GLY A 421 20.52 -8.43 9.36
CA GLY A 421 21.61 -8.10 10.28
C GLY A 421 21.27 -7.07 11.35
N GLY A 422 20.00 -6.96 11.76
CA GLY A 422 19.51 -6.00 12.73
C GLY A 422 19.17 -4.61 12.15
N LYS A 423 19.27 -4.43 10.84
CA LYS A 423 18.87 -3.19 10.13
C LYS A 423 17.59 -3.46 9.31
N LEU A 424 16.80 -2.41 9.13
CA LEU A 424 15.61 -2.44 8.26
C LEU A 424 16.05 -2.39 6.79
N ASP A 425 15.84 -3.50 6.10
CA ASP A 425 16.16 -3.71 4.70
C ASP A 425 15.30 -4.86 4.16
N LEU A 426 14.25 -4.54 3.42
CA LEU A 426 13.41 -5.54 2.77
C LEU A 426 14.03 -5.94 1.45
N GLU A 427 14.26 -7.24 1.29
CA GLU A 427 14.83 -7.84 0.10
C GLU A 427 13.76 -8.52 -0.78
N GLU A 428 14.16 -8.93 -1.97
CA GLU A 428 13.31 -9.51 -3.00
C GLU A 428 12.73 -10.87 -2.57
N ASP A 429 13.57 -11.81 -2.13
CA ASP A 429 13.17 -13.13 -1.66
C ASP A 429 14.08 -13.69 -0.57
N TYR A 430 13.59 -14.72 0.15
CA TYR A 430 14.28 -15.26 1.31
C TYR A 430 14.26 -16.80 1.35
N ASP A 431 15.31 -17.37 1.91
CA ASP A 431 15.38 -18.78 2.23
C ASP A 431 14.44 -19.15 3.38
N PRO A 432 13.48 -20.07 3.20
CA PRO A 432 12.47 -20.39 4.19
C PRO A 432 12.98 -20.98 5.49
N ALA A 433 14.17 -21.60 5.47
CA ALA A 433 14.76 -22.22 6.65
C ALA A 433 15.55 -21.23 7.49
N THR A 434 16.22 -20.27 6.84
CA THR A 434 17.16 -19.36 7.50
C THR A 434 16.64 -17.92 7.62
N GLY A 435 15.67 -17.52 6.81
CA GLY A 435 15.20 -16.12 6.71
C GLY A 435 16.21 -15.17 6.09
N LYS A 436 17.25 -15.69 5.41
CA LYS A 436 18.24 -14.86 4.74
C LYS A 436 17.85 -14.61 3.29
N PRO A 437 18.16 -13.43 2.73
CA PRO A 437 17.99 -13.15 1.31
C PRO A 437 18.69 -14.19 0.43
N ILE A 438 18.09 -14.52 -0.69
CA ILE A 438 18.63 -15.42 -1.72
C ILE A 438 19.23 -14.63 -2.86
N VAL A 439 18.50 -13.65 -3.39
CA VAL A 439 18.99 -12.78 -4.45
C VAL A 439 20.12 -11.92 -3.92
N GLY A 440 21.28 -12.03 -4.54
CA GLY A 440 22.50 -11.34 -4.08
C GLY A 440 22.83 -10.09 -4.90
N LEU A 441 21.83 -9.44 -5.50
CA LEU A 441 22.00 -8.29 -6.40
C LEU A 441 21.67 -6.98 -5.68
N PRO A 442 22.41 -5.89 -5.93
CA PRO A 442 22.16 -4.60 -5.28
C PRO A 442 20.73 -4.06 -5.46
N ARG A 443 20.08 -4.38 -6.59
CA ARG A 443 18.70 -3.94 -6.85
C ARG A 443 17.67 -4.52 -5.86
N SER A 444 18.02 -5.60 -5.16
CA SER A 444 17.15 -6.29 -4.23
C SER A 444 16.94 -5.54 -2.91
N HIS A 445 17.84 -4.60 -2.56
CA HIS A 445 17.72 -3.79 -1.36
C HIS A 445 16.51 -2.86 -1.41
N HIS A 446 15.82 -2.73 -0.28
CA HIS A 446 14.65 -1.86 -0.11
C HIS A 446 13.54 -2.11 -1.15
N TYR A 447 13.36 -3.36 -1.54
CA TYR A 447 12.49 -3.81 -2.62
C TYR A 447 11.02 -3.46 -2.39
N PHE A 448 10.34 -2.97 -3.43
CA PHE A 448 8.95 -2.52 -3.33
C PHE A 448 7.99 -3.30 -4.24
N HIS A 449 7.95 -4.60 -4.09
CA HIS A 449 7.00 -5.50 -4.78
C HIS A 449 6.01 -6.10 -3.77
N SER A 450 5.48 -5.27 -2.85
CA SER A 450 4.66 -5.77 -1.74
C SER A 450 3.98 -4.62 -0.99
N GLY A 451 3.11 -4.95 -0.04
CA GLY A 451 2.51 -4.02 0.91
C GLY A 451 2.72 -4.48 2.36
N PHE A 452 2.68 -3.56 3.29
CA PHE A 452 2.68 -3.81 4.73
C PHE A 452 1.77 -2.85 5.48
N ASP A 453 1.81 -1.55 5.14
CA ASP A 453 1.05 -0.52 5.85
C ASP A 453 -0.45 -0.71 5.65
N ASP A 454 -0.88 -1.16 4.47
CA ASP A 454 -2.27 -1.55 4.24
C ASP A 454 -2.69 -2.76 5.10
N LEU A 455 -1.79 -3.73 5.33
CA LEU A 455 -2.06 -4.87 6.23
C LEU A 455 -2.20 -4.43 7.69
N VAL A 456 -1.52 -3.35 8.08
CA VAL A 456 -1.69 -2.74 9.42
C VAL A 456 -3.01 -1.95 9.49
N ILE A 457 -3.30 -1.13 8.50
CA ILE A 457 -4.46 -0.22 8.52
C ILE A 457 -5.76 -0.97 8.24
N SER A 458 -5.84 -1.71 7.13
CA SER A 458 -7.05 -2.45 6.75
C SER A 458 -7.18 -3.76 7.54
N GLY A 459 -6.06 -4.46 7.77
CA GLY A 459 -6.05 -5.74 8.46
C GLY A 459 -6.03 -5.59 9.99
N LEU A 460 -4.85 -5.29 10.58
CA LEU A 460 -4.68 -5.27 12.04
C LEU A 460 -5.65 -4.31 12.73
N ALA A 461 -5.72 -3.06 12.27
CA ALA A 461 -6.62 -2.04 12.83
C ALA A 461 -8.06 -2.20 12.32
N GLY A 462 -8.26 -2.96 11.23
CA GLY A 462 -9.56 -3.32 10.69
C GLY A 462 -10.35 -2.16 10.12
N ILE A 463 -9.69 -1.19 9.48
CA ILE A 463 -10.36 -0.08 8.80
C ILE A 463 -10.80 -0.57 7.41
N GLU A 464 -12.07 -0.92 7.27
CA GLU A 464 -12.67 -1.40 6.03
C GLU A 464 -13.46 -0.28 5.35
N PRO A 465 -12.94 0.35 4.27
CA PRO A 465 -13.63 1.41 3.53
C PRO A 465 -14.93 0.92 2.88
N GLN A 466 -15.97 1.76 2.92
CA GLN A 466 -17.29 1.49 2.37
C GLN A 466 -17.62 2.42 1.20
N ALA A 467 -18.54 2.01 0.33
CA ALA A 467 -19.02 2.82 -0.79
C ALA A 467 -20.09 3.86 -0.37
N ASP A 468 -20.62 3.76 0.82
CA ASP A 468 -21.55 4.71 1.42
C ASP A 468 -20.86 5.61 2.45
N ASP A 469 -21.60 6.52 3.08
CA ASP A 469 -21.11 7.45 4.11
C ASP A 469 -20.86 6.74 5.44
N SER A 470 -20.13 5.61 5.42
CA SER A 470 -19.76 4.85 6.62
C SER A 470 -18.35 4.26 6.51
N VAL A 471 -17.81 3.81 7.63
CA VAL A 471 -16.63 2.94 7.71
C VAL A 471 -16.93 1.78 8.64
N VAL A 472 -16.46 0.59 8.27
CA VAL A 472 -16.45 -0.55 9.18
C VAL A 472 -15.11 -0.59 9.90
N ILE A 473 -15.12 -0.80 11.21
CA ILE A 473 -13.94 -0.99 12.05
C ILE A 473 -14.04 -2.38 12.66
N ASP A 474 -13.16 -3.30 12.29
CA ASP A 474 -13.12 -4.68 12.80
C ASP A 474 -11.68 -5.15 13.01
N PRO A 475 -10.99 -4.74 14.09
CA PRO A 475 -9.61 -5.09 14.34
C PRO A 475 -9.37 -6.60 14.34
N LEU A 476 -8.39 -7.07 13.58
CA LEU A 476 -8.03 -8.50 13.50
C LEU A 476 -7.14 -8.92 14.67
N LEU A 477 -7.66 -8.75 15.88
CA LEU A 477 -7.03 -9.15 17.13
C LEU A 477 -7.96 -10.09 17.90
N PRO A 478 -7.41 -11.11 18.58
CA PRO A 478 -8.23 -11.99 19.40
C PRO A 478 -8.94 -11.20 20.51
N VAL A 479 -10.25 -11.42 20.66
CA VAL A 479 -11.01 -10.88 21.79
C VAL A 479 -10.61 -11.66 23.05
N ASN A 480 -10.37 -10.96 24.16
CA ASN A 480 -9.98 -11.58 25.44
C ASN A 480 -8.65 -12.35 25.43
N ASP A 481 -7.73 -12.00 24.56
CA ASP A 481 -6.38 -12.57 24.55
C ASP A 481 -5.68 -12.27 25.89
N ARG A 482 -5.29 -13.34 26.60
CA ARG A 482 -4.55 -13.28 27.86
C ARG A 482 -3.08 -13.68 27.69
N SER A 483 -2.62 -13.92 26.47
CA SER A 483 -1.24 -14.27 26.19
C SER A 483 -0.29 -13.11 26.58
N ARG A 484 0.98 -13.44 26.80
CA ARG A 484 2.01 -12.43 27.07
C ARG A 484 2.29 -11.59 25.82
N ASP A 485 2.06 -12.16 24.65
CA ASP A 485 2.39 -11.59 23.34
C ASP A 485 1.24 -10.79 22.73
N ARG A 486 0.12 -10.61 23.47
CA ARG A 486 -1.02 -9.83 23.01
C ARG A 486 -0.63 -8.36 22.77
N LEU A 487 -1.25 -7.72 21.82
CA LEU A 487 -1.23 -6.26 21.71
C LEU A 487 -2.11 -5.68 22.84
N ARG A 488 -1.48 -4.89 23.73
CA ARG A 488 -2.17 -4.24 24.86
C ARG A 488 -2.81 -2.92 24.46
N TRP A 489 -2.21 -2.25 23.50
CA TRP A 489 -2.70 -1.04 22.88
C TRP A 489 -2.24 -0.96 21.45
N PHE A 490 -3.00 -0.26 20.62
CA PHE A 490 -2.59 0.25 19.32
C PHE A 490 -3.39 1.50 18.95
N ALA A 491 -2.84 2.34 18.10
CA ALA A 491 -3.51 3.48 17.50
C ALA A 491 -3.12 3.61 16.04
N VAL A 492 -4.10 3.98 15.21
CA VAL A 492 -3.88 4.53 13.87
C VAL A 492 -4.51 5.90 13.87
N GLN A 493 -3.70 6.96 13.66
CA GLN A 493 -4.16 8.33 13.80
C GLN A 493 -4.06 9.11 12.49
N ASP A 494 -5.10 9.89 12.22
CA ASP A 494 -5.17 10.83 11.09
C ASP A 494 -5.16 10.14 9.70
N VAL A 495 -5.87 9.02 9.59
CA VAL A 495 -6.13 8.33 8.31
C VAL A 495 -7.07 9.20 7.46
N PRO A 496 -6.71 9.57 6.23
CA PRO A 496 -7.64 10.28 5.34
C PRO A 496 -8.78 9.34 4.95
N TYR A 497 -10.02 9.81 5.13
CA TYR A 497 -11.21 9.05 4.80
C TYR A 497 -12.38 9.98 4.49
N HIS A 498 -12.94 9.91 3.26
CA HIS A 498 -14.08 10.74 2.79
C HIS A 498 -13.91 12.24 3.07
N GLY A 499 -12.69 12.76 2.82
CA GLY A 499 -12.35 14.17 3.05
C GLY A 499 -12.15 14.58 4.51
N ARG A 500 -12.13 13.61 5.44
CA ARG A 500 -11.96 13.78 6.88
C ARG A 500 -10.73 13.04 7.39
N LEU A 501 -10.41 13.22 8.68
CA LEU A 501 -9.34 12.48 9.38
C LEU A 501 -9.94 11.50 10.39
N LEU A 502 -9.83 10.21 10.09
CA LEU A 502 -10.25 9.13 10.97
C LEU A 502 -9.10 8.74 11.90
N SER A 503 -9.37 8.54 13.19
CA SER A 503 -8.39 8.03 14.15
C SER A 503 -9.00 6.93 15.00
N LEU A 504 -8.24 5.89 15.22
CA LEU A 504 -8.61 4.71 15.97
C LEU A 504 -7.64 4.50 17.12
N PHE A 505 -8.15 4.32 18.35
CA PHE A 505 -7.37 4.00 19.53
C PHE A 505 -7.95 2.78 20.23
N TYR A 506 -7.12 1.79 20.47
CA TYR A 506 -7.42 0.68 21.35
C TYR A 506 -6.44 0.72 22.53
N ASP A 507 -6.98 0.70 23.74
CA ASP A 507 -6.19 0.67 24.98
C ASP A 507 -6.92 -0.22 25.98
N ALA A 508 -6.35 -1.38 26.27
CA ALA A 508 -7.04 -2.41 27.07
C ALA A 508 -7.47 -1.92 28.47
N ASP A 509 -6.75 -0.98 29.07
CA ASP A 509 -7.06 -0.45 30.41
C ASP A 509 -7.18 1.08 30.45
N GLY A 510 -7.05 1.77 29.31
CA GLY A 510 -7.17 3.22 29.16
C GLY A 510 -6.00 4.04 29.69
N ARG A 511 -4.91 3.39 30.14
CA ARG A 511 -3.79 4.07 30.83
C ARG A 511 -2.75 4.60 29.89
N HIS A 512 -2.51 3.88 28.78
CA HIS A 512 -1.42 4.23 27.84
C HIS A 512 -1.72 5.54 27.12
N TYR A 513 -2.87 5.63 26.45
CA TYR A 513 -3.30 6.86 25.76
C TYR A 513 -4.01 7.86 26.66
N ARG A 514 -4.19 7.55 27.95
CA ARG A 514 -4.92 8.39 28.93
C ARG A 514 -6.34 8.72 28.48
N GLY A 515 -6.97 7.77 27.75
CA GLY A 515 -8.28 7.87 27.16
C GLY A 515 -9.28 6.89 27.79
N ARG A 516 -10.22 6.43 26.99
CA ARG A 516 -11.17 5.38 27.39
C ARG A 516 -10.49 4.01 27.28
N ALA A 517 -10.78 3.12 28.22
CA ALA A 517 -10.47 1.70 28.05
C ALA A 517 -11.29 1.12 26.89
N GLY A 518 -10.68 0.19 26.12
CA GLY A 518 -11.31 -0.43 24.96
C GLY A 518 -11.00 0.30 23.65
N LEU A 519 -11.91 0.14 22.68
CA LEU A 519 -11.80 0.69 21.33
C LEU A 519 -12.53 2.03 21.23
N SER A 520 -11.89 3.04 20.68
CA SER A 520 -12.46 4.37 20.47
C SER A 520 -12.14 4.88 19.06
N VAL A 521 -13.15 5.44 18.39
CA VAL A 521 -13.05 5.98 17.02
C VAL A 521 -13.33 7.48 17.07
N TYR A 522 -12.45 8.24 16.44
CA TYR A 522 -12.52 9.70 16.36
C TYR A 522 -12.58 10.13 14.91
N LEU A 523 -13.38 11.13 14.62
CA LEU A 523 -13.49 11.79 13.33
C LEU A 523 -13.16 13.28 13.51
N ASP A 524 -12.13 13.78 12.84
CA ASP A 524 -11.61 15.15 13.01
C ASP A 524 -11.35 15.51 14.49
N GLY A 525 -10.90 14.53 15.27
CA GLY A 525 -10.63 14.68 16.70
C GLY A 525 -11.84 14.58 17.63
N ALA A 526 -13.07 14.46 17.10
CA ALA A 526 -14.26 14.22 17.89
C ALA A 526 -14.54 12.72 18.07
N LEU A 527 -14.84 12.26 19.29
CA LEU A 527 -15.25 10.90 19.55
C LEU A 527 -16.61 10.62 18.87
N VAL A 528 -16.64 9.64 17.95
CA VAL A 528 -17.88 9.25 17.23
C VAL A 528 -18.40 7.87 17.59
N ALA A 529 -17.52 6.96 18.03
CA ALA A 529 -17.93 5.64 18.50
C ALA A 529 -16.94 5.09 19.53
N SER A 530 -17.39 4.22 20.43
CA SER A 530 -16.54 3.48 21.36
C SER A 530 -17.19 2.21 21.84
N ARG A 531 -16.36 1.24 22.24
CA ARG A 531 -16.79 0.02 22.92
C ARG A 531 -15.72 -0.47 23.90
N ALA A 532 -16.14 -1.17 24.97
CA ALA A 532 -15.24 -1.63 26.03
C ALA A 532 -14.30 -2.75 25.56
N GLU A 533 -14.68 -3.53 24.57
CA GLU A 533 -13.92 -4.68 24.05
C GLU A 533 -13.66 -4.50 22.55
N LEU A 534 -12.68 -5.24 22.02
CA LEU A 534 -12.46 -5.36 20.57
C LEU A 534 -13.69 -5.96 19.88
N GLY A 535 -13.89 -5.61 18.63
CA GLY A 535 -14.91 -6.17 17.74
C GLY A 535 -15.49 -5.13 16.80
N LYS A 536 -16.37 -5.59 15.92
CA LYS A 536 -16.90 -4.83 14.79
C LYS A 536 -17.74 -3.63 15.21
N LEU A 537 -17.50 -2.48 14.57
CA LEU A 537 -18.28 -1.25 14.66
C LEU A 537 -18.58 -0.77 13.24
N VAL A 538 -19.77 -0.23 13.01
CA VAL A 538 -20.11 0.54 11.80
C VAL A 538 -20.26 1.98 12.22
N VAL A 539 -19.46 2.87 11.63
CA VAL A 539 -19.38 4.27 12.04
C VAL A 539 -19.80 5.16 10.88
N PRO A 540 -20.83 6.00 11.03
CA PRO A 540 -21.19 7.01 10.03
C PRO A 540 -20.04 8.00 9.82
N VAL A 541 -19.68 8.24 8.56
CA VAL A 541 -18.67 9.22 8.14
C VAL A 541 -19.25 10.07 7.02
N PRO A 542 -20.03 11.11 7.32
CA PRO A 542 -20.54 12.01 6.30
C PRO A 542 -19.38 12.59 5.49
N ALA A 543 -19.42 12.42 4.16
CA ALA A 543 -18.38 12.90 3.27
C ALA A 543 -18.17 14.42 3.38
N ALA A 544 -16.92 14.83 3.30
CA ALA A 544 -16.51 16.23 3.20
C ALA A 544 -15.73 16.46 1.90
N PRO A 545 -15.67 17.70 1.39
CA PRO A 545 -14.84 17.99 0.23
C PRO A 545 -13.37 17.58 0.48
N ASN A 546 -12.80 16.88 -0.48
CA ASN A 546 -11.38 16.57 -0.44
C ASN A 546 -10.55 17.86 -0.56
N PRO A 547 -9.39 17.94 0.10
CA PRO A 547 -8.47 19.06 -0.07
C PRO A 547 -8.09 19.23 -1.55
N VAL A 548 -8.07 20.48 -2.02
CA VAL A 548 -7.56 20.79 -3.36
C VAL A 548 -6.05 20.58 -3.37
N ILE A 549 -5.59 19.71 -4.27
CA ILE A 549 -4.16 19.43 -4.42
C ILE A 549 -3.61 20.33 -5.54
N VAL A 550 -2.72 21.25 -5.15
CA VAL A 550 -1.94 22.01 -6.13
C VAL A 550 -0.84 21.10 -6.68
N ARG A 551 -0.78 20.97 -8.00
CA ARG A 551 0.19 20.11 -8.70
C ARG A 551 1.28 20.95 -9.37
N PRO A 552 2.29 21.46 -8.64
CA PRO A 552 3.41 22.14 -9.28
C PRO A 552 4.23 21.09 -10.05
N SER A 553 4.48 21.35 -11.33
CA SER A 553 5.36 20.50 -12.15
C SER A 553 6.78 21.05 -12.10
N ALA A 554 7.74 20.24 -11.71
CA ALA A 554 9.15 20.60 -11.72
C ALA A 554 9.64 20.71 -13.16
N GLN A 555 10.28 21.83 -13.48
CA GLN A 555 10.84 22.12 -14.82
C GLN A 555 12.18 21.44 -15.04
N SER A 556 12.85 20.98 -13.97
CA SER A 556 14.17 20.32 -14.03
C SER A 556 14.11 18.82 -14.29
N ILE A 557 12.94 18.19 -14.29
CA ILE A 557 12.86 16.74 -14.47
C ILE A 557 13.21 16.34 -15.90
N SER A 558 14.17 15.43 -16.03
CA SER A 558 14.59 14.81 -17.28
C SER A 558 14.38 13.30 -17.21
N LEU A 559 13.56 12.75 -18.11
CA LEU A 559 13.32 11.31 -18.19
C LEU A 559 14.28 10.60 -19.14
N VAL A 560 14.86 11.35 -20.09
CA VAL A 560 15.78 10.84 -21.12
C VAL A 560 17.05 11.68 -21.11
N ARG A 561 18.20 11.07 -20.90
CA ARG A 561 19.51 11.78 -20.79
C ARG A 561 19.86 12.67 -21.96
N SER A 562 19.44 12.31 -23.17
CA SER A 562 19.72 13.11 -24.38
C SER A 562 18.90 14.38 -24.49
N ASP A 563 17.80 14.47 -23.75
CA ASP A 563 16.82 15.55 -23.87
C ASP A 563 17.07 16.68 -22.88
N TYR A 564 16.41 17.80 -23.09
CA TYR A 564 16.34 18.87 -22.10
C TYR A 564 15.25 18.57 -21.04
N PRO A 565 15.48 18.98 -19.80
CA PRO A 565 16.64 19.70 -19.24
C PRO A 565 17.93 18.85 -19.21
N ARG A 566 19.10 19.51 -19.35
CA ARG A 566 20.41 18.87 -19.34
C ARG A 566 21.24 19.31 -18.15
N PRO A 567 21.82 18.37 -17.40
CA PRO A 567 22.70 18.69 -16.28
C PRO A 567 24.15 18.87 -16.75
N THR A 568 24.90 19.74 -16.06
CA THR A 568 26.35 19.87 -16.13
C THR A 568 26.91 20.17 -14.75
N ALA A 569 28.19 19.89 -14.51
CA ALA A 569 28.81 20.15 -13.20
C ALA A 569 30.29 20.53 -13.34
N SER A 570 30.84 21.12 -12.27
CA SER A 570 32.29 21.48 -12.20
C SER A 570 33.20 20.25 -12.05
N SER A 571 32.68 19.17 -11.48
CA SER A 571 33.35 17.87 -11.30
C SER A 571 32.33 16.74 -11.29
N GLY A 572 32.77 15.48 -11.22
CA GLY A 572 31.83 14.35 -11.22
C GLY A 572 30.98 14.32 -12.50
N THR A 573 31.64 14.36 -13.67
CA THR A 573 31.00 14.55 -14.99
C THR A 573 30.50 13.25 -15.63
N ASP A 574 30.38 12.16 -14.86
CA ASP A 574 29.75 10.93 -15.33
C ASP A 574 28.30 11.21 -15.78
N PRO A 575 27.93 10.89 -17.03
CA PRO A 575 26.63 11.30 -17.57
C PRO A 575 25.42 10.66 -16.84
N GLU A 576 25.59 9.47 -16.30
CA GLU A 576 24.53 8.79 -15.55
C GLU A 576 24.33 9.46 -14.19
N ARG A 577 25.41 9.70 -13.45
CA ARG A 577 25.38 10.39 -12.15
C ARG A 577 24.87 11.83 -12.26
N LEU A 578 25.23 12.53 -13.33
CA LEU A 578 24.67 13.85 -13.59
C LEU A 578 23.15 13.78 -13.80
N HIS A 579 22.68 12.83 -14.61
CA HIS A 579 21.26 12.66 -14.89
C HIS A 579 20.46 12.28 -13.64
N GLN A 580 20.99 11.43 -12.76
CA GLN A 580 20.37 11.06 -11.49
C GLN A 580 20.10 12.26 -10.57
N GLY A 581 20.75 13.40 -10.76
CA GLY A 581 20.45 14.64 -10.03
C GLY A 581 19.17 15.35 -10.48
N ILE A 582 18.53 14.90 -11.59
CA ILE A 582 17.33 15.50 -12.18
C ILE A 582 16.36 14.46 -12.77
N ASP A 583 16.45 13.19 -12.43
CA ASP A 583 15.65 12.11 -13.01
C ASP A 583 14.29 11.89 -12.31
N GLY A 584 14.00 12.73 -11.32
CA GLY A 584 12.75 12.70 -10.55
C GLY A 584 12.72 11.74 -9.37
N ARG A 585 13.85 11.16 -8.97
CA ARG A 585 13.97 10.18 -7.90
C ARG A 585 14.70 10.75 -6.69
N VAL A 586 14.20 10.47 -5.48
CA VAL A 586 14.82 10.93 -4.23
C VAL A 586 14.83 9.83 -3.19
N TRP A 587 16.02 9.36 -2.84
CA TRP A 587 16.20 8.52 -1.66
C TRP A 587 17.55 8.77 -0.99
N PHE A 588 17.69 8.28 0.25
CA PHE A 588 18.87 8.44 1.08
C PHE A 588 19.38 7.10 1.61
N MET A 589 19.21 6.01 0.83
CA MET A 589 19.65 4.66 1.18
C MET A 589 21.13 4.51 0.83
N PRO A 590 22.01 4.20 1.79
CA PRO A 590 23.45 4.13 1.54
C PRO A 590 23.85 2.92 0.68
N GLU A 591 23.05 1.86 0.69
CA GLU A 591 23.26 0.63 -0.07
C GLU A 591 23.10 0.86 -1.58
N LEU A 592 22.24 1.80 -1.97
CA LEU A 592 21.93 2.16 -3.35
C LEU A 592 22.18 3.65 -3.57
N PRO A 593 23.43 4.05 -3.89
CA PRO A 593 23.76 5.46 -4.09
C PRO A 593 23.06 6.04 -5.32
N ASN A 594 22.45 7.23 -5.13
CA ASN A 594 21.73 7.99 -6.15
C ASN A 594 22.23 9.43 -6.23
N GLY A 595 22.22 10.01 -7.45
CA GLY A 595 22.49 11.41 -7.67
C GLY A 595 23.92 11.75 -8.07
N TRP A 596 24.15 13.05 -8.30
CA TRP A 596 25.45 13.60 -8.66
C TRP A 596 26.40 13.62 -7.45
N GLU A 597 27.68 13.30 -7.69
CA GLU A 597 28.75 13.31 -6.69
C GLU A 597 29.83 14.31 -7.09
N SER A 598 30.15 15.23 -6.19
CA SER A 598 31.31 16.08 -6.36
C SER A 598 32.60 15.27 -6.23
N THR A 599 33.56 15.47 -7.16
CA THR A 599 34.86 14.75 -7.17
C THR A 599 36.05 15.69 -7.20
N GLY A 600 35.80 17.00 -7.35
CA GLY A 600 36.86 18.01 -7.42
C GLY A 600 37.58 18.21 -6.09
N ALA A 601 38.85 18.65 -6.19
CA ALA A 601 39.66 18.98 -5.02
C ALA A 601 39.30 20.35 -4.42
N THR A 602 38.63 21.22 -5.20
CA THR A 602 38.24 22.56 -4.74
C THR A 602 37.11 22.50 -3.71
N ARG A 603 37.10 23.49 -2.82
CA ARG A 603 36.05 23.60 -1.81
C ARG A 603 34.71 24.08 -2.40
N ASP A 604 34.78 24.92 -3.43
CA ASP A 604 33.62 25.46 -4.14
C ASP A 604 33.41 24.71 -5.45
N GLU A 605 32.22 24.13 -5.62
CA GLU A 605 31.80 23.39 -6.81
C GLU A 605 30.39 23.79 -7.22
N TRP A 606 29.95 23.35 -8.40
CA TRP A 606 28.61 23.68 -8.88
C TRP A 606 28.00 22.53 -9.68
N PHE A 607 26.66 22.50 -9.65
CA PHE A 607 25.79 21.67 -10.51
C PHE A 607 24.81 22.58 -11.22
N ALA A 608 24.64 22.46 -12.51
CA ALA A 608 23.77 23.34 -13.32
C ALA A 608 22.77 22.54 -14.15
N VAL A 609 21.60 23.12 -14.37
CA VAL A 609 20.51 22.58 -15.19
C VAL A 609 20.20 23.57 -16.30
N ASP A 610 20.36 23.17 -17.55
CA ASP A 610 19.97 23.91 -18.76
C ASP A 610 18.61 23.40 -19.24
N PHE A 611 17.61 24.27 -19.32
CA PHE A 611 16.25 23.90 -19.73
C PHE A 611 16.06 23.88 -21.25
N GLY A 612 17.04 24.34 -22.03
CA GLY A 612 16.96 24.48 -23.51
C GLY A 612 15.91 25.51 -23.98
N LYS A 613 15.19 26.12 -23.07
CA LYS A 613 14.15 27.16 -23.32
C LYS A 613 13.97 28.02 -22.07
N PRO A 614 13.45 29.25 -22.22
CA PRO A 614 13.12 30.10 -21.08
C PRO A 614 11.98 29.49 -20.24
N VAL A 615 12.22 29.33 -18.93
CA VAL A 615 11.22 28.92 -17.92
C VAL A 615 11.09 29.98 -16.85
N THR A 616 9.93 30.04 -16.16
CA THR A 616 9.74 30.88 -14.99
C THR A 616 9.77 30.03 -13.75
N LEU A 617 10.62 30.37 -12.79
CA LEU A 617 10.85 29.62 -11.57
C LEU A 617 10.55 30.49 -10.33
N THR A 618 10.02 29.87 -9.29
CA THR A 618 9.64 30.50 -8.02
C THR A 618 10.19 29.78 -6.80
N ARG A 619 10.59 28.51 -6.98
CA ARG A 619 10.95 27.60 -5.88
C ARG A 619 11.92 26.53 -6.38
N ALA A 620 12.74 26.05 -5.45
CA ALA A 620 13.55 24.84 -5.64
C ALA A 620 13.36 23.87 -4.48
N GLU A 621 13.63 22.61 -4.72
CA GLU A 621 13.82 21.58 -3.71
C GLU A 621 15.19 20.96 -3.91
N LEU A 622 15.99 20.89 -2.82
CA LEU A 622 17.34 20.35 -2.83
C LEU A 622 17.41 19.16 -1.88
N SER A 623 17.91 18.04 -2.37
CA SER A 623 18.05 16.80 -1.60
C SER A 623 19.52 16.39 -1.55
N PHE A 624 20.15 16.47 -0.36
CA PHE A 624 21.54 16.10 -0.15
C PHE A 624 21.65 14.82 0.67
N PHE A 625 22.40 13.85 0.18
CA PHE A 625 22.77 12.66 0.95
C PHE A 625 23.95 12.95 1.88
N ALA A 626 23.91 12.41 3.10
CA ALA A 626 25.03 12.42 4.04
C ALA A 626 25.27 11.02 4.60
N GLY A 627 26.51 10.57 4.52
CA GLY A 627 26.98 9.27 5.00
C GLY A 627 28.31 8.90 4.36
N GLY A 628 29.15 8.16 5.07
CA GLY A 628 30.49 7.82 4.59
C GLY A 628 31.36 9.07 4.31
N ALA A 629 31.81 9.24 3.08
CA ALA A 629 32.60 10.39 2.63
C ALA A 629 31.76 11.64 2.28
N PHE A 630 30.42 11.55 2.34
CA PHE A 630 29.53 12.62 1.91
C PHE A 630 28.90 13.36 3.10
N ALA A 631 28.78 14.69 2.96
CA ALA A 631 28.07 15.55 3.86
C ALA A 631 27.20 16.55 3.10
N ALA A 632 26.18 17.10 3.72
CA ALA A 632 25.52 18.29 3.18
C ALA A 632 26.53 19.44 3.08
N PRO A 633 26.41 20.34 2.09
CA PRO A 633 27.35 21.47 1.96
C PRO A 633 27.22 22.42 3.17
N ASP A 634 28.32 23.10 3.53
CA ASP A 634 28.32 24.15 4.56
C ASP A 634 27.39 25.31 4.17
N SER A 635 27.36 25.63 2.87
CA SER A 635 26.47 26.63 2.30
C SER A 635 26.25 26.37 0.81
N TYR A 636 25.19 26.96 0.27
CA TYR A 636 24.93 26.98 -1.14
C TYR A 636 24.36 28.33 -1.61
N ALA A 637 24.46 28.58 -2.91
CA ALA A 637 23.76 29.66 -3.59
C ALA A 637 23.15 29.14 -4.90
N LEU A 638 21.91 29.51 -5.18
CA LEU A 638 21.31 29.30 -6.48
C LEU A 638 21.53 30.54 -7.34
N GLU A 639 21.97 30.33 -8.58
CA GLU A 639 22.18 31.38 -9.56
C GLU A 639 21.39 31.05 -10.84
N TYR A 640 20.91 32.08 -11.53
CA TYR A 640 20.22 31.95 -12.79
C TYR A 640 20.99 32.66 -13.92
N GLN A 641 20.81 32.21 -15.15
CA GLN A 641 21.44 32.81 -16.31
C GLN A 641 20.59 34.00 -16.83
N ALA A 642 21.18 35.16 -16.91
CA ALA A 642 20.58 36.36 -17.51
C ALA A 642 21.65 37.10 -18.36
N ASP A 643 21.32 37.43 -19.59
CA ASP A 643 22.21 38.12 -20.53
C ASP A 643 23.59 37.45 -20.66
N GLY A 644 23.63 36.11 -20.66
CA GLY A 644 24.88 35.35 -20.72
C GLY A 644 25.72 35.34 -19.44
N GLN A 645 25.22 35.94 -18.34
CA GLN A 645 25.90 36.02 -17.05
C GLN A 645 25.15 35.27 -15.96
N TRP A 646 25.88 34.65 -15.03
CA TRP A 646 25.29 34.08 -13.82
C TRP A 646 25.04 35.16 -12.79
N ARG A 647 23.81 35.19 -12.24
CA ARG A 647 23.39 36.13 -11.19
C ARG A 647 22.73 35.36 -10.04
N PRO A 648 22.96 35.75 -8.77
CA PRO A 648 22.29 35.13 -7.65
C PRO A 648 20.77 35.25 -7.77
N LEU A 649 20.01 34.19 -7.42
CA LEU A 649 18.55 34.26 -7.30
C LEU A 649 18.16 35.27 -6.23
N PRO A 650 17.26 36.22 -6.55
CA PRO A 650 16.91 37.28 -5.61
C PRO A 650 16.17 36.73 -4.40
N THR A 651 16.56 37.18 -3.20
CA THR A 651 15.91 36.87 -1.93
C THR A 651 15.73 35.37 -1.63
N GLN A 652 16.69 34.55 -2.08
CA GLN A 652 16.64 33.11 -1.78
C GLN A 652 16.71 32.85 -0.28
N ARG A 653 15.86 31.92 0.20
CA ARG A 653 15.80 31.47 1.60
C ARG A 653 15.75 29.96 1.66
N GLY A 654 16.59 29.38 2.48
CA GLY A 654 16.72 27.95 2.72
C GLY A 654 18.12 27.63 3.23
N ALA A 655 18.28 26.52 3.93
CA ALA A 655 19.57 26.02 4.43
C ALA A 655 19.78 24.59 3.93
N PRO A 656 21.04 24.15 3.73
CA PRO A 656 21.33 22.76 3.44
C PRO A 656 20.83 21.84 4.55
N ARG A 657 20.27 20.69 4.17
CA ARG A 657 19.83 19.65 5.12
C ARG A 657 20.36 18.30 4.66
N ALA A 658 20.94 17.56 5.55
CA ALA A 658 21.44 16.21 5.30
C ALA A 658 20.30 15.21 5.34
N ASN A 659 20.24 14.28 4.36
CA ASN A 659 19.27 13.21 4.26
C ASN A 659 17.81 13.73 4.39
N ALA A 660 17.54 14.82 3.69
CA ALA A 660 16.23 15.45 3.67
C ALA A 660 16.06 16.28 2.40
N THR A 661 14.81 16.50 1.98
CA THR A 661 14.48 17.47 0.94
C THR A 661 14.23 18.84 1.58
N ALA A 662 15.01 19.82 1.20
CA ALA A 662 14.90 21.20 1.70
C ALA A 662 14.27 22.10 0.62
N ALA A 663 13.19 22.79 0.97
CA ALA A 663 12.58 23.81 0.10
C ALA A 663 13.37 25.11 0.13
N VAL A 664 13.57 25.72 -1.05
CA VAL A 664 14.21 27.02 -1.24
C VAL A 664 13.22 27.91 -1.99
N THR A 665 12.88 29.04 -1.40
CA THR A 665 11.99 30.02 -2.01
C THR A 665 12.76 31.26 -2.47
N PHE A 666 12.33 31.87 -3.57
CA PHE A 666 12.93 33.08 -4.14
C PHE A 666 11.89 33.87 -4.94
N GLN A 667 12.21 35.13 -5.26
CA GLN A 667 11.35 35.92 -6.15
C GLN A 667 11.35 35.30 -7.57
N PRO A 668 10.22 35.37 -8.31
CA PRO A 668 10.11 34.80 -9.64
C PRO A 668 11.22 35.28 -10.58
N VAL A 669 11.86 34.36 -11.27
CA VAL A 669 12.85 34.67 -12.32
C VAL A 669 12.52 33.92 -13.61
N ARG A 670 12.80 34.54 -14.75
CA ARG A 670 12.74 33.90 -16.07
C ARG A 670 14.15 33.65 -16.58
N THR A 671 14.45 32.39 -16.87
CA THR A 671 15.82 31.99 -17.24
C THR A 671 15.82 30.76 -18.13
N THR A 672 16.93 30.50 -18.83
CA THR A 672 17.20 29.26 -19.58
C THR A 672 18.02 28.26 -18.79
N ALA A 673 18.70 28.69 -17.72
CA ALA A 673 19.51 27.80 -16.90
C ALA A 673 19.62 28.27 -15.45
N VAL A 674 19.72 27.30 -14.51
CA VAL A 674 20.01 27.54 -13.10
C VAL A 674 21.24 26.75 -12.70
N ARG A 675 22.06 27.35 -11.82
CA ARG A 675 23.24 26.73 -11.25
C ARG A 675 23.17 26.73 -9.72
N LEU A 676 23.39 25.57 -9.12
CA LEU A 676 23.58 25.41 -7.67
C LEU A 676 25.09 25.48 -7.41
N VAL A 677 25.56 26.53 -6.77
CA VAL A 677 26.93 26.68 -6.29
C VAL A 677 26.98 26.19 -4.86
N ILE A 678 27.87 25.26 -4.54
CA ILE A 678 27.99 24.64 -3.22
C ILE A 678 29.37 24.91 -2.64
N ARG A 679 29.43 25.12 -1.32
CA ARG A 679 30.67 25.13 -0.55
C ARG A 679 30.72 23.88 0.31
N LYS A 680 31.65 22.97 -0.01
CA LYS A 680 31.80 21.69 0.68
C LYS A 680 32.26 21.88 2.12
N ALA A 681 31.78 21.03 3.02
CA ALA A 681 32.36 20.89 4.36
C ALA A 681 33.84 20.41 4.26
N PRO A 682 34.71 20.79 5.22
CA PRO A 682 36.10 20.37 5.19
C PRO A 682 36.25 18.85 5.20
N GLY A 683 37.01 18.33 4.23
CA GLY A 683 37.29 16.89 4.11
C GLY A 683 36.13 16.02 3.61
N ALA A 684 34.98 16.59 3.26
CA ALA A 684 33.83 15.86 2.74
C ALA A 684 33.56 16.17 1.25
N GLN A 685 32.94 15.22 0.55
CA GLN A 685 32.32 15.43 -0.75
C GLN A 685 30.81 15.68 -0.57
N VAL A 686 30.15 16.19 -1.61
CA VAL A 686 28.71 16.39 -1.64
C VAL A 686 28.09 15.41 -2.62
N ARG A 687 26.98 14.77 -2.21
CA ARG A 687 26.12 14.03 -3.11
C ARG A 687 24.75 14.74 -3.15
N LEU A 688 24.40 15.22 -4.35
CA LEU A 688 23.10 15.81 -4.65
C LEU A 688 22.19 14.70 -5.18
N ALA A 689 21.30 14.18 -4.34
CA ALA A 689 20.37 13.14 -4.74
C ALA A 689 19.38 13.66 -5.80
N GLU A 690 18.89 14.92 -5.66
CA GLU A 690 17.96 15.51 -6.63
C GLU A 690 17.89 17.03 -6.47
N ILE A 691 17.72 17.74 -7.57
CA ILE A 691 17.31 19.14 -7.61
C ILE A 691 16.01 19.30 -8.42
N LYS A 692 14.95 19.77 -7.77
CA LYS A 692 13.68 20.13 -8.42
C LYS A 692 13.54 21.63 -8.47
N LEU A 693 13.19 22.17 -9.65
CA LEU A 693 13.03 23.60 -9.91
C LEU A 693 11.59 23.85 -10.43
N PHE A 694 10.83 24.71 -9.72
CA PHE A 694 9.41 24.95 -9.99
C PHE A 694 9.12 26.40 -10.36
#